data_add3c5f0235b670e85b7e349ff5a1a5e
#
_entry.id   add3c5f0235b670e85b7e349ff5a1a5e
#
_cell.length_a   1.000
_cell.length_b   1.000
_cell.length_c   1.000
_cell.angle_alpha   90.00
_cell.angle_beta   90.00
_cell.angle_gamma   90.00
#
_symmetry.space_group_name_H-M   'P 1'
#
loop_
_entity.id
_entity.type
_entity.pdbx_description
1 polymer ?
#
loop_
_entity_poly.entity_id
_entity_poly.type
_entity_poly.pdbx_seq_one_letter_code
_entity_poly.pdbx_strand_id
1 'polypeptide(L)'
;MAETSRITLTDIWKQWEEMTSTLPKEAKEMADAYIRQKRADLPVSPDMHFEDLGPVDWLETMILDGNSGLDLLLNRMLYAAWRMGEGFLPGSGWSSIWRRALNESEKVSLCRKIGYSVEEVMEDTAWTGPKQNRRTCSFVFGAVAKALYIQYPYEQLTAYLDHRFGKTGFTGSGEENRWRLWMDGELLCVFLSAHDPGAANYMAAFLSCLKPFPVLDMEDLPLRLALMDPAAKDFLLTRPLPELEQMGKYSGLPRKKDYDDLVDDILQIRQKEALEEIRRFTDARELTAWLKILYERAALTDLSPLPVLLRHRAKSVRTLAEKILYRHLDAAYPVLQDTLPKLQGEALQLAEQLLVQWKETHSGGASQELFQSREELEFYCEKNLLPAARKKAAWAPWEWFGQVRYAGSSQKAPETVLEYLFVRYLSLTEPERLKTADRIAAFLNRQDLQAVLLKSWEFWLLEDCEPKHRLLILLCGIYGSDSLILQMEKGAEMLARKKRGEMAESIIRAIGKNGSPISLMILERQACQKGHRKPRMSFARTEQAARECFQKEADRLGISWDALADRIVSNAGFNQKGEQELNVGKRTLTVRLMPDLSLQVKDGKGAWRKSFPKPGKGEDLEPFETARLQFMDWKNQVKTIYEAQFKRLERVMRTGRCWQKEEWERLFLKNPILQPMAHRLIWGLYKNEQLTDAFCCLEDGSLCTAKDNAFLLPENACISLVCPVELSYEHREAWRQWMEDYEILPLPGQLEAPLTLSPEQIAPDGKHLLLWTGKQSSTGRLQALQTRYGAIPKDNGYLLMEEGIGGLLICAEEIPWDYHGPVCLKEAVFLNAAEEPCPPDALPARFVSGMLRLLDECLCK
;
A
#
# COMPACT_ATOMS: atom_id res chain seq x y z
N MET A 1 10.33 34.55 44.30
CA MET A 1 11.54 33.73 44.04
C MET A 1 11.67 32.79 45.23
N ALA A 2 11.17 31.57 45.05
CA ALA A 2 11.35 30.52 46.04
C ALA A 2 12.77 29.98 45.88
N GLU A 3 13.56 30.02 46.94
CA GLU A 3 14.82 29.31 47.02
C GLU A 3 14.56 27.81 46.75
N THR A 4 14.94 27.36 45.59
CA THR A 4 15.06 25.94 45.30
C THR A 4 16.13 25.38 46.25
N SER A 5 15.70 24.68 47.29
CA SER A 5 16.59 23.95 48.18
C SER A 5 17.46 23.01 47.38
N ARG A 6 18.78 23.24 47.37
CA ARG A 6 19.74 22.34 46.71
C ARG A 6 19.62 20.95 47.35
N ILE A 7 19.17 19.96 46.57
CA ILE A 7 19.15 18.58 47.02
C ILE A 7 20.58 18.14 47.29
N THR A 8 20.84 17.60 48.46
CA THR A 8 22.17 17.15 48.87
C THR A 8 22.36 15.66 48.57
N LEU A 9 23.61 15.22 48.52
CA LEU A 9 23.96 13.80 48.38
C LEU A 9 23.31 12.92 49.46
N THR A 10 23.17 13.48 50.65
CA THR A 10 22.51 12.82 51.79
C THR A 10 21.01 12.62 51.54
N ASP A 11 20.36 13.61 50.94
CA ASP A 11 18.94 13.52 50.60
C ASP A 11 18.71 12.43 49.53
N ILE A 12 19.62 12.33 48.56
CA ILE A 12 19.59 11.30 47.50
C ILE A 12 19.75 9.91 48.10
N TRP A 13 20.73 9.70 48.99
CA TRP A 13 20.91 8.42 49.64
C TRP A 13 19.74 8.03 50.54
N LYS A 14 19.17 9.00 51.24
CA LYS A 14 18.00 8.77 52.08
C LYS A 14 16.79 8.28 51.24
N GLN A 15 16.54 8.93 50.11
CA GLN A 15 15.48 8.53 49.22
C GLN A 15 15.74 7.16 48.55
N TRP A 16 17.00 6.86 48.19
CA TRP A 16 17.39 5.55 47.71
C TRP A 16 17.16 4.46 48.79
N GLU A 17 17.51 4.74 50.02
CA GLU A 17 17.27 3.82 51.15
C GLU A 17 15.79 3.63 51.43
N GLU A 18 14.99 4.67 51.32
CA GLU A 18 13.53 4.59 51.43
C GLU A 18 12.95 3.72 50.30
N MET A 19 13.35 3.98 49.04
CA MET A 19 12.91 3.23 47.88
C MET A 19 13.31 1.76 47.92
N THR A 20 14.51 1.44 48.39
CA THR A 20 15.02 0.05 48.43
C THR A 20 14.71 -0.64 49.78
N SER A 21 14.01 0.02 50.70
CA SER A 21 13.68 -0.53 52.03
C SER A 21 12.80 -1.77 51.99
N THR A 22 11.98 -1.87 50.98
CA THR A 22 11.04 -3.01 50.77
C THR A 22 11.70 -4.18 50.06
N LEU A 23 12.89 -4.01 49.49
CA LEU A 23 13.57 -5.07 48.76
C LEU A 23 14.13 -6.14 49.72
N PRO A 24 14.17 -7.42 49.29
CA PRO A 24 14.91 -8.46 49.96
C PRO A 24 16.38 -8.02 50.18
N LYS A 25 16.94 -8.37 51.37
CA LYS A 25 18.27 -7.94 51.75
C LYS A 25 19.34 -8.17 50.69
N GLU A 26 19.34 -9.34 50.08
CA GLU A 26 20.29 -9.71 49.02
C GLU A 26 20.14 -8.83 47.77
N ALA A 27 18.90 -8.49 47.39
CA ALA A 27 18.60 -7.63 46.26
C ALA A 27 19.02 -6.19 46.50
N LYS A 28 18.81 -5.70 47.73
CA LYS A 28 19.30 -4.37 48.14
C LYS A 28 20.84 -4.31 48.13
N GLU A 29 21.53 -5.29 48.70
CA GLU A 29 23.00 -5.37 48.71
C GLU A 29 23.56 -5.39 47.29
N MET A 30 22.91 -6.07 46.36
CA MET A 30 23.31 -6.11 44.96
C MET A 30 23.06 -4.77 44.24
N ALA A 31 21.92 -4.13 44.47
CA ALA A 31 21.62 -2.82 43.90
C ALA A 31 22.61 -1.75 44.43
N ASP A 32 22.92 -1.77 45.72
CA ASP A 32 23.90 -0.89 46.36
C ASP A 32 25.32 -1.16 45.81
N ALA A 33 25.70 -2.40 45.62
CA ALA A 33 26.97 -2.76 45.01
C ALA A 33 27.07 -2.30 43.56
N TYR A 34 25.99 -2.44 42.76
CA TYR A 34 25.94 -1.93 41.41
C TYR A 34 26.11 -0.43 41.29
N ILE A 35 25.49 0.34 42.18
CA ILE A 35 25.64 1.79 42.23
C ILE A 35 27.08 2.20 42.57
N ARG A 36 27.73 1.49 43.45
CA ARG A 36 29.11 1.77 43.87
C ARG A 36 30.15 1.31 42.87
N GLN A 37 29.83 0.31 42.03
CA GLN A 37 30.70 -0.22 41.00
C GLN A 37 30.17 0.21 39.63
N LYS A 38 31.06 0.58 38.72
CA LYS A 38 30.70 1.04 37.36
C LYS A 38 30.06 -0.06 36.56
N ARG A 39 30.28 -1.34 36.88
CA ARG A 39 29.68 -2.54 36.37
C ARG A 39 29.48 -3.57 37.47
N ALA A 40 28.30 -4.09 37.61
CA ALA A 40 28.03 -5.33 38.30
C ALA A 40 27.02 -6.13 37.49
N ASP A 41 27.27 -7.40 37.30
CA ASP A 41 26.24 -8.33 36.79
C ASP A 41 25.21 -8.47 37.91
N LEU A 42 24.06 -7.85 37.74
CA LEU A 42 22.92 -8.06 38.64
C LEU A 42 22.28 -9.40 38.28
N PRO A 43 22.46 -10.44 39.09
CA PRO A 43 21.66 -11.64 38.92
C PRO A 43 20.24 -11.30 39.37
N VAL A 44 19.31 -11.48 38.47
CA VAL A 44 17.91 -11.16 38.74
C VAL A 44 17.24 -12.33 39.38
N SER A 45 16.78 -12.13 40.57
CA SER A 45 15.81 -13.05 41.16
C SER A 45 14.46 -12.90 40.47
N PRO A 46 13.81 -14.00 39.98
CA PRO A 46 12.47 -13.95 39.44
C PRO A 46 11.42 -13.42 40.39
N ASP A 47 11.70 -13.40 41.69
CA ASP A 47 10.79 -13.00 42.77
C ASP A 47 10.92 -11.53 43.16
N MET A 48 11.68 -10.72 42.43
CA MET A 48 11.85 -9.30 42.70
C MET A 48 10.68 -8.51 42.14
N HIS A 49 9.75 -8.08 43.02
CA HIS A 49 8.65 -7.20 42.65
C HIS A 49 9.11 -5.72 42.86
N PHE A 50 9.40 -5.05 41.74
CA PHE A 50 9.79 -3.62 41.76
C PHE A 50 8.60 -2.67 41.89
N GLU A 51 7.39 -3.19 41.86
CA GLU A 51 6.15 -2.43 42.07
C GLU A 51 6.06 -1.80 43.46
N ASP A 52 6.84 -2.30 44.42
CA ASP A 52 6.88 -1.85 45.80
C ASP A 52 7.86 -0.68 46.03
N LEU A 53 8.59 -0.21 45.02
CA LEU A 53 9.63 0.81 45.18
C LEU A 53 9.10 2.27 45.23
N GLY A 54 7.80 2.49 45.24
CA GLY A 54 7.18 3.82 45.40
C GLY A 54 7.35 4.77 44.19
N PRO A 55 6.74 5.96 44.26
CA PRO A 55 6.74 6.88 43.13
C PRO A 55 8.13 7.50 42.90
N VAL A 56 8.60 7.50 41.65
CA VAL A 56 9.91 7.99 41.18
C VAL A 56 9.81 9.37 40.56
N ASP A 57 8.69 10.06 40.71
CA ASP A 57 8.36 11.33 40.06
C ASP A 57 9.43 12.40 40.27
N TRP A 58 10.07 12.42 41.45
CA TRP A 58 11.16 13.36 41.75
C TRP A 58 12.46 13.06 40.96
N LEU A 59 12.74 11.79 40.67
CA LEU A 59 13.87 11.37 39.83
C LEU A 59 13.65 11.77 38.39
N GLU A 60 12.42 11.57 37.87
CA GLU A 60 12.02 11.98 36.54
C GLU A 60 12.17 13.48 36.34
N THR A 61 11.70 14.29 37.30
CA THR A 61 11.84 15.75 37.26
C THR A 61 13.31 16.17 37.21
N MET A 62 14.19 15.54 38.00
CA MET A 62 15.61 15.85 38.05
C MET A 62 16.36 15.46 36.77
N ILE A 63 15.97 14.43 36.08
CA ILE A 63 16.55 14.04 34.78
C ILE A 63 16.14 15.04 33.70
N LEU A 64 14.87 15.43 33.67
CA LEU A 64 14.29 16.31 32.64
C LEU A 64 14.79 17.76 32.80
N ASP A 65 14.99 18.24 34.02
CA ASP A 65 15.47 19.61 34.27
C ASP A 65 16.95 19.84 33.90
N GLY A 66 17.66 18.82 33.46
CA GLY A 66 19.01 18.95 32.87
C GLY A 66 20.04 19.51 33.88
N ASN A 67 19.84 19.29 35.17
CA ASN A 67 20.65 19.83 36.23
C ASN A 67 22.08 19.29 36.11
N SER A 68 22.97 20.07 35.50
CA SER A 68 24.37 19.73 35.22
C SER A 68 25.23 19.52 36.46
N GLY A 69 24.67 19.69 37.66
CA GLY A 69 25.33 19.50 38.95
C GLY A 69 24.96 18.20 39.67
N LEU A 70 24.24 17.28 39.03
CA LEU A 70 23.96 15.98 39.61
C LEU A 70 25.24 15.14 39.72
N ASP A 71 25.53 14.72 40.94
CA ASP A 71 26.69 13.89 41.23
C ASP A 71 26.63 12.56 40.42
N LEU A 72 27.80 12.04 40.09
CA LEU A 72 27.99 10.75 39.46
C LEU A 72 27.17 9.63 40.13
N LEU A 73 27.00 9.72 41.45
CA LEU A 73 26.21 8.78 42.24
C LEU A 73 24.73 8.79 41.83
N LEU A 74 24.09 9.95 41.68
CA LEU A 74 22.70 10.05 41.25
C LEU A 74 22.50 9.48 39.85
N ASN A 75 23.42 9.82 38.95
CA ASN A 75 23.36 9.26 37.58
C ASN A 75 23.49 7.74 37.58
N ARG A 76 24.33 7.15 38.44
CA ARG A 76 24.41 5.68 38.60
C ARG A 76 23.15 5.09 39.20
N MET A 77 22.52 5.73 40.18
CA MET A 77 21.24 5.31 40.72
C MET A 77 20.15 5.30 39.66
N LEU A 78 20.07 6.36 38.85
CA LEU A 78 19.12 6.46 37.73
C LEU A 78 19.35 5.36 36.69
N TYR A 79 20.59 5.13 36.30
CA TYR A 79 20.94 4.07 35.36
C TYR A 79 20.64 2.69 35.94
N ALA A 80 20.92 2.42 37.21
CA ALA A 80 20.58 1.18 37.87
C ALA A 80 19.07 0.96 37.89
N ALA A 81 18.27 1.97 38.21
CA ALA A 81 16.82 1.91 38.18
C ALA A 81 16.29 1.65 36.78
N TRP A 82 16.84 2.30 35.75
CA TRP A 82 16.51 2.05 34.36
C TRP A 82 16.83 0.61 33.95
N ARG A 83 18.03 0.11 34.22
CA ARG A 83 18.42 -1.29 33.92
C ARG A 83 17.50 -2.31 34.60
N MET A 84 17.15 -2.10 35.84
CA MET A 84 16.22 -2.94 36.58
C MET A 84 14.83 -2.93 35.94
N GLY A 85 14.35 -1.78 35.41
CA GLY A 85 13.06 -1.67 34.71
C GLY A 85 13.02 -2.35 33.35
N GLU A 86 14.11 -2.36 32.57
CA GLU A 86 14.14 -3.00 31.24
C GLU A 86 14.35 -4.51 31.29
N GLY A 87 15.07 -5.02 32.31
CA GLY A 87 15.51 -6.40 32.35
C GLY A 87 14.46 -7.40 32.87
N PHE A 88 13.45 -6.99 33.59
CA PHE A 88 12.86 -7.88 34.54
C PHE A 88 11.37 -8.11 34.53
N LEU A 89 10.54 -7.16 34.14
CA LEU A 89 9.09 -7.40 34.18
C LEU A 89 8.37 -6.72 33.01
N PRO A 90 7.88 -7.47 32.05
CA PRO A 90 6.84 -6.98 31.14
C PRO A 90 5.60 -6.70 31.97
N GLY A 91 5.34 -5.44 32.29
CA GLY A 91 4.14 -5.03 33.02
C GLY A 91 4.32 -4.39 34.38
N SER A 92 5.56 -4.33 34.91
CA SER A 92 5.81 -3.59 36.15
C SER A 92 5.66 -2.07 35.93
N GLY A 93 5.08 -1.35 36.91
CA GLY A 93 4.88 0.10 36.83
C GLY A 93 6.18 0.87 36.52
N TRP A 94 7.32 0.37 36.98
CA TRP A 94 8.65 0.89 36.71
C TRP A 94 9.05 0.84 35.25
N SER A 95 8.86 -0.28 34.59
CA SER A 95 9.18 -0.41 33.15
C SER A 95 8.35 0.53 32.30
N SER A 96 7.13 0.87 32.72
CA SER A 96 6.26 1.78 31.98
C SER A 96 6.64 3.26 32.22
N ILE A 97 7.08 3.62 33.39
CA ILE A 97 7.52 4.99 33.70
C ILE A 97 8.82 5.29 32.94
N TRP A 98 9.80 4.42 32.99
CA TRP A 98 11.10 4.61 32.37
C TRP A 98 11.06 4.48 30.83
N ARG A 99 10.23 3.62 30.28
CA ARG A 99 9.99 3.57 28.82
C ARG A 99 9.32 4.83 28.28
N ARG A 100 8.60 5.58 29.13
CA ARG A 100 8.00 6.86 28.74
C ARG A 100 8.95 8.03 28.91
N ALA A 101 9.86 7.97 29.87
CA ALA A 101 10.68 9.11 30.31
C ALA A 101 11.96 9.28 29.47
N LEU A 102 12.63 8.20 29.06
CA LEU A 102 13.92 8.26 28.39
C LEU A 102 13.88 7.59 27.01
N ASN A 103 14.09 8.38 25.97
CA ASN A 103 14.39 7.84 24.65
C ASN A 103 15.86 7.38 24.58
N GLU A 104 16.24 6.71 23.48
CA GLU A 104 17.60 6.14 23.36
C GLU A 104 18.71 7.20 23.44
N SER A 105 18.45 8.42 22.98
CA SER A 105 19.38 9.54 23.06
C SER A 105 19.59 10.00 24.51
N GLU A 106 18.55 10.04 25.31
CA GLU A 106 18.62 10.40 26.75
C GLU A 106 19.33 9.32 27.55
N LYS A 107 19.10 8.04 27.22
CA LYS A 107 19.83 6.90 27.80
C LYS A 107 21.33 7.00 27.54
N VAL A 108 21.74 7.27 26.29
CA VAL A 108 23.14 7.48 25.93
C VAL A 108 23.74 8.70 26.67
N SER A 109 22.99 9.80 26.80
CA SER A 109 23.39 10.97 27.57
C SER A 109 23.64 10.62 29.03
N LEU A 110 22.76 9.82 29.61
CA LEU A 110 22.91 9.33 30.97
C LEU A 110 24.15 8.43 31.12
N CYS A 111 24.35 7.47 30.21
CA CYS A 111 25.53 6.62 30.18
C CYS A 111 26.83 7.45 30.14
N ARG A 112 26.87 8.50 29.29
CA ARG A 112 28.00 9.42 29.20
C ARG A 112 28.22 10.18 30.52
N LYS A 113 27.16 10.71 31.16
CA LYS A 113 27.23 11.42 32.45
C LYS A 113 27.78 10.54 33.59
N ILE A 114 27.42 9.26 33.61
CA ILE A 114 27.97 8.29 34.59
C ILE A 114 29.35 7.78 34.22
N GLY A 115 29.93 8.24 33.14
CA GLY A 115 31.29 7.95 32.67
C GLY A 115 31.47 6.62 31.96
N TYR A 116 30.43 6.08 31.31
CA TYR A 116 30.56 4.92 30.45
C TYR A 116 31.35 5.29 29.20
N SER A 117 32.24 4.38 28.78
CA SER A 117 32.92 4.45 27.49
C SER A 117 31.96 4.06 26.38
N VAL A 118 32.33 4.36 25.10
CA VAL A 118 31.61 3.90 23.90
C VAL A 118 31.44 2.38 23.92
N GLU A 119 32.52 1.65 24.27
CA GLU A 119 32.51 0.20 24.32
C GLU A 119 31.49 -0.35 25.33
N GLU A 120 31.43 0.22 26.53
CA GLU A 120 30.46 -0.19 27.55
C GLU A 120 29.01 0.06 27.14
N VAL A 121 28.72 1.17 26.46
CA VAL A 121 27.36 1.45 25.91
C VAL A 121 27.01 0.48 24.78
N MET A 122 27.94 0.22 23.87
CA MET A 122 27.74 -0.70 22.75
C MET A 122 27.51 -2.15 23.21
N GLU A 123 28.28 -2.61 24.19
CA GLU A 123 28.10 -3.94 24.80
C GLU A 123 26.77 -4.05 25.52
N ASP A 124 26.43 -3.05 26.31
CA ASP A 124 25.20 -3.03 27.09
C ASP A 124 23.96 -3.07 26.18
N THR A 125 24.01 -2.32 25.11
CA THR A 125 22.93 -2.30 24.11
C THR A 125 22.84 -3.65 23.37
N ALA A 126 23.97 -4.23 22.94
CA ALA A 126 24.01 -5.52 22.25
C ALA A 126 23.50 -6.66 23.14
N TRP A 127 23.76 -6.61 24.46
CA TRP A 127 23.31 -7.63 25.42
C TRP A 127 21.79 -7.69 25.57
N THR A 128 21.07 -6.61 25.30
CA THR A 128 19.61 -6.57 25.32
C THR A 128 18.98 -7.20 24.07
N GLY A 129 19.74 -7.29 22.99
CA GLY A 129 19.28 -7.78 21.69
C GLY A 129 18.61 -9.17 21.71
N PRO A 130 19.17 -10.19 22.38
CA PRO A 130 18.57 -11.53 22.44
C PRO A 130 17.18 -11.59 23.09
N LYS A 131 16.84 -10.59 23.89
CA LYS A 131 15.56 -10.52 24.63
C LYS A 131 14.45 -9.80 23.85
N GLN A 132 14.79 -9.19 22.73
CA GLN A 132 13.85 -8.41 21.91
C GLN A 132 13.61 -9.12 20.56
N ASN A 133 12.53 -8.75 19.87
CA ASN A 133 12.38 -9.18 18.49
C ASN A 133 13.35 -8.40 17.57
N ARG A 134 13.73 -8.97 16.44
CA ARG A 134 14.75 -8.40 15.52
C ARG A 134 14.41 -6.97 15.07
N ARG A 135 13.14 -6.67 14.77
CA ARG A 135 12.72 -5.33 14.34
C ARG A 135 12.92 -4.25 15.42
N THR A 136 12.68 -4.61 16.67
CA THR A 136 12.93 -3.73 17.80
C THR A 136 14.44 -3.48 17.98
N CYS A 137 15.27 -4.53 17.73
CA CYS A 137 16.73 -4.39 17.80
C CYS A 137 17.27 -3.40 16.77
N SER A 138 16.84 -3.50 15.51
CA SER A 138 17.29 -2.57 14.45
C SER A 138 17.02 -1.12 14.82
N PHE A 139 15.82 -0.85 15.33
CA PHE A 139 15.45 0.50 15.76
C PHE A 139 16.30 1.00 16.94
N VAL A 140 16.43 0.21 18.00
CA VAL A 140 17.18 0.57 19.19
C VAL A 140 18.66 0.76 18.87
N PHE A 141 19.25 -0.17 18.12
CA PHE A 141 20.66 -0.11 17.76
C PHE A 141 20.99 1.11 16.89
N GLY A 142 20.15 1.42 15.91
CA GLY A 142 20.30 2.61 15.07
C GLY A 142 20.18 3.91 15.86
N ALA A 143 19.21 3.99 16.79
CA ALA A 143 19.01 5.16 17.64
C ALA A 143 20.18 5.38 18.60
N VAL A 144 20.67 4.31 19.25
CA VAL A 144 21.84 4.37 20.13
C VAL A 144 23.10 4.75 19.37
N ALA A 145 23.35 4.15 18.18
CA ALA A 145 24.50 4.47 17.34
C ALA A 145 24.52 5.96 16.96
N LYS A 146 23.36 6.51 16.57
CA LYS A 146 23.21 7.93 16.25
C LYS A 146 23.45 8.82 17.46
N ALA A 147 22.92 8.43 18.63
CA ALA A 147 23.12 9.17 19.86
C ALA A 147 24.59 9.17 20.32
N LEU A 148 25.28 8.03 20.15
CA LEU A 148 26.73 7.93 20.40
C LEU A 148 27.51 8.89 19.49
N TYR A 149 27.22 8.89 18.19
CA TYR A 149 27.89 9.76 17.23
C TYR A 149 27.72 11.26 17.56
N ILE A 150 26.54 11.67 18.03
CA ILE A 150 26.24 13.06 18.39
C ILE A 150 26.86 13.46 19.74
N GLN A 151 26.86 12.55 20.70
CA GLN A 151 27.11 12.91 22.10
C GLN A 151 28.52 12.58 22.60
N TYR A 152 29.18 11.58 22.03
CA TYR A 152 30.52 11.22 22.42
C TYR A 152 31.59 11.96 21.59
N PRO A 153 32.77 12.24 22.16
CA PRO A 153 33.90 12.81 21.41
C PRO A 153 34.29 11.88 20.25
N TYR A 154 34.58 12.44 19.08
CA TYR A 154 34.96 11.71 17.87
C TYR A 154 36.16 10.75 18.12
N GLU A 155 37.16 11.21 18.89
CA GLU A 155 38.33 10.41 19.25
C GLU A 155 37.98 9.15 20.04
N GLN A 156 36.91 9.18 20.86
CA GLN A 156 36.47 7.98 21.57
C GLN A 156 35.74 7.01 20.69
N LEU A 157 34.97 7.48 19.71
CA LEU A 157 34.29 6.65 18.71
C LEU A 157 35.31 5.96 17.80
N THR A 158 36.30 6.70 17.32
CA THR A 158 37.36 6.13 16.46
C THR A 158 38.26 5.18 17.25
N ALA A 159 38.61 5.52 18.52
CA ALA A 159 39.37 4.60 19.38
C ALA A 159 38.61 3.28 19.61
N TYR A 160 37.28 3.32 19.78
CA TYR A 160 36.46 2.13 19.86
C TYR A 160 36.53 1.32 18.57
N LEU A 161 36.35 1.95 17.38
CA LEU A 161 36.42 1.26 16.09
C LEU A 161 37.82 0.73 15.79
N ASP A 162 38.89 1.45 16.17
CA ASP A 162 40.27 0.99 16.08
C ASP A 162 40.53 -0.26 16.95
N HIS A 163 39.99 -0.27 18.16
CA HIS A 163 40.05 -1.44 19.03
C HIS A 163 39.29 -2.65 18.44
N ARG A 164 38.12 -2.40 17.87
CA ARG A 164 37.27 -3.45 17.31
C ARG A 164 37.79 -4.02 15.99
N PHE A 165 38.27 -3.17 15.09
CA PHE A 165 38.59 -3.49 13.70
C PHE A 165 40.07 -3.25 13.35
N GLY A 166 40.91 -2.91 14.33
CA GLY A 166 42.34 -2.72 14.15
C GLY A 166 43.13 -4.03 14.02
N LYS A 167 44.45 -3.90 13.86
CA LYS A 167 45.39 -4.98 13.50
C LYS A 167 45.40 -6.22 14.42
N THR A 168 44.80 -6.20 15.58
CA THR A 168 44.77 -7.30 16.56
C THR A 168 43.51 -8.18 16.49
N GLY A 169 42.66 -7.94 15.51
CA GLY A 169 41.65 -8.87 15.02
C GLY A 169 40.59 -9.33 16.02
N PHE A 170 39.36 -9.12 15.67
CA PHE A 170 38.18 -9.77 16.26
C PHE A 170 38.32 -11.31 16.29
N THR A 171 38.32 -11.87 17.48
CA THR A 171 38.39 -13.33 17.71
C THR A 171 37.16 -13.82 18.45
N GLY A 172 36.00 -13.80 17.81
CA GLY A 172 34.80 -14.32 18.50
C GLY A 172 33.81 -15.01 17.56
N SER A 173 33.54 -16.29 17.83
CA SER A 173 32.42 -17.00 17.26
C SER A 173 31.37 -17.23 18.35
N GLY A 174 30.17 -16.71 18.15
CA GLY A 174 29.05 -16.90 19.08
C GLY A 174 27.90 -15.91 18.85
N GLU A 175 26.72 -16.19 19.42
CA GLU A 175 25.53 -15.33 19.27
C GLU A 175 25.73 -13.91 19.82
N GLU A 176 26.47 -13.78 20.93
CA GLU A 176 26.80 -12.47 21.53
C GLU A 176 27.61 -11.59 20.57
N ASN A 177 28.52 -12.19 19.82
CA ASN A 177 29.29 -11.46 18.82
C ASN A 177 28.46 -10.98 17.63
N ARG A 178 27.39 -11.67 17.29
CA ARG A 178 26.46 -11.26 16.21
C ARG A 178 25.74 -9.97 16.58
N TRP A 179 25.21 -9.85 17.79
CA TRP A 179 24.51 -8.65 18.24
C TRP A 179 25.49 -7.46 18.33
N ARG A 180 26.68 -7.71 18.78
CA ARG A 180 27.72 -6.69 18.83
C ARG A 180 28.15 -6.23 17.44
N LEU A 181 28.31 -7.16 16.48
CA LEU A 181 28.57 -6.79 15.07
C LEU A 181 27.41 -6.00 14.45
N TRP A 182 26.19 -6.32 14.81
CA TRP A 182 25.04 -5.52 14.35
C TRP A 182 25.13 -4.09 14.88
N MET A 183 25.41 -3.90 16.14
CA MET A 183 25.64 -2.56 16.73
C MET A 183 26.81 -1.83 16.04
N ASP A 184 27.93 -2.51 15.82
CA ASP A 184 29.09 -1.95 15.10
C ASP A 184 28.71 -1.46 13.71
N GLY A 185 27.91 -2.25 12.99
CA GLY A 185 27.40 -1.92 11.66
C GLY A 185 26.43 -0.72 11.66
N GLU A 186 25.58 -0.61 12.68
CA GLU A 186 24.72 0.58 12.85
C GLU A 186 25.55 1.85 13.09
N LEU A 187 26.62 1.76 13.88
CA LEU A 187 27.53 2.89 14.09
C LEU A 187 28.21 3.29 12.75
N LEU A 188 28.69 2.30 11.97
CA LEU A 188 29.26 2.56 10.64
C LEU A 188 28.25 3.18 9.67
N CYS A 189 26.98 2.79 9.72
CA CYS A 189 25.92 3.45 8.95
C CYS A 189 25.79 4.94 9.30
N VAL A 190 25.94 5.30 10.58
CA VAL A 190 25.88 6.70 11.00
C VAL A 190 27.08 7.48 10.46
N PHE A 191 28.29 6.93 10.53
CA PHE A 191 29.51 7.54 9.96
C PHE A 191 29.35 7.76 8.44
N LEU A 192 28.87 6.75 7.71
CA LEU A 192 28.62 6.86 6.26
C LEU A 192 27.55 7.91 5.93
N SER A 193 26.47 7.96 6.70
CA SER A 193 25.39 8.94 6.51
C SER A 193 25.87 10.38 6.78
N ALA A 194 26.87 10.55 7.64
CA ALA A 194 27.52 11.81 7.93
C ALA A 194 28.63 12.16 6.90
N HIS A 195 28.82 11.30 5.88
CA HIS A 195 29.95 11.42 4.92
C HIS A 195 31.34 11.47 5.60
N ASP A 196 31.48 10.73 6.68
CA ASP A 196 32.72 10.69 7.44
C ASP A 196 33.77 9.84 6.70
N PRO A 197 34.94 10.41 6.34
CA PRO A 197 35.99 9.69 5.62
C PRO A 197 36.57 8.51 6.43
N GLY A 198 36.43 8.51 7.74
CA GLY A 198 36.89 7.43 8.62
C GLY A 198 36.11 6.12 8.42
N ALA A 199 34.87 6.17 7.96
CA ALA A 199 34.02 5.01 7.78
C ALA A 199 34.64 3.97 6.83
N ALA A 200 35.23 4.39 5.74
CA ALA A 200 35.85 3.50 4.75
C ALA A 200 37.02 2.67 5.33
N ASN A 201 37.75 3.21 6.31
CA ASN A 201 38.86 2.51 6.95
C ASN A 201 38.42 1.27 7.72
N TYR A 202 37.20 1.27 8.28
CA TYR A 202 36.70 0.19 9.10
C TYR A 202 35.82 -0.80 8.31
N MET A 203 35.28 -0.37 7.17
CA MET A 203 34.31 -1.15 6.39
C MET A 203 34.87 -2.50 5.97
N ALA A 204 36.07 -2.53 5.40
CA ALA A 204 36.68 -3.79 4.94
C ALA A 204 36.89 -4.81 6.07
N ALA A 205 37.31 -4.33 7.24
CA ALA A 205 37.51 -5.17 8.42
C ALA A 205 36.16 -5.66 8.99
N PHE A 206 35.18 -4.78 9.08
CA PHE A 206 33.82 -5.12 9.50
C PHE A 206 33.21 -6.22 8.58
N LEU A 207 33.24 -6.02 7.26
CA LEU A 207 32.72 -6.99 6.30
C LEU A 207 33.45 -8.34 6.37
N SER A 208 34.75 -8.33 6.69
CA SER A 208 35.48 -9.56 6.93
C SER A 208 34.98 -10.31 8.18
N CYS A 209 34.66 -9.59 9.25
CA CYS A 209 34.05 -10.16 10.45
C CYS A 209 32.62 -10.66 10.20
N LEU A 210 31.92 -10.09 9.24
CA LEU A 210 30.54 -10.45 8.90
C LEU A 210 30.45 -11.74 8.06
N LYS A 211 31.52 -12.13 7.35
CA LYS A 211 31.54 -13.30 6.46
C LYS A 211 31.00 -14.60 7.07
N PRO A 212 31.32 -14.97 8.32
CA PRO A 212 30.83 -16.21 8.92
C PRO A 212 29.35 -16.25 9.25
N PHE A 213 28.71 -15.09 9.31
CA PHE A 213 27.32 -14.96 9.76
C PHE A 213 26.36 -14.88 8.57
N PRO A 214 25.14 -15.48 8.68
CA PRO A 214 24.07 -15.22 7.73
C PRO A 214 23.69 -13.74 7.74
N VAL A 215 23.73 -13.09 6.57
CA VAL A 215 23.43 -11.65 6.45
C VAL A 215 21.98 -11.36 6.83
N LEU A 216 21.11 -12.35 6.68
CA LEU A 216 19.70 -12.32 7.07
C LEU A 216 19.45 -12.05 8.56
N ASP A 217 20.44 -12.31 9.39
CA ASP A 217 20.30 -12.15 10.85
C ASP A 217 20.35 -10.69 11.29
N MET A 218 20.79 -9.78 10.42
CA MET A 218 20.95 -8.35 10.68
C MET A 218 19.93 -7.47 9.92
N GLU A 219 18.77 -8.04 9.58
CA GLU A 219 17.68 -7.37 8.85
C GLU A 219 18.17 -6.60 7.61
N ASP A 220 17.90 -5.29 7.53
CA ASP A 220 18.22 -4.44 6.39
C ASP A 220 19.60 -3.76 6.48
N LEU A 221 20.32 -3.92 7.59
CA LEU A 221 21.62 -3.30 7.79
C LEU A 221 22.61 -3.52 6.63
N PRO A 222 22.79 -4.76 6.11
CA PRO A 222 23.72 -4.99 4.99
C PRO A 222 23.30 -4.30 3.71
N LEU A 223 22.00 -4.15 3.46
CA LEU A 223 21.47 -3.39 2.31
C LEU A 223 21.69 -1.89 2.49
N ARG A 224 21.46 -1.35 3.69
CA ARG A 224 21.75 0.05 3.98
C ARG A 224 23.22 0.40 3.78
N LEU A 225 24.12 -0.46 4.27
CA LEU A 225 25.55 -0.29 4.05
C LEU A 225 25.90 -0.34 2.56
N ALA A 226 25.33 -1.28 1.80
CA ALA A 226 25.59 -1.43 0.37
C ALA A 226 25.05 -0.29 -0.49
N LEU A 227 24.01 0.41 -0.04
CA LEU A 227 23.54 1.64 -0.69
C LEU A 227 24.50 2.81 -0.50
N MET A 228 25.30 2.80 0.57
CA MET A 228 26.18 3.91 0.96
C MET A 228 27.66 3.65 0.66
N ASP A 229 28.07 2.38 0.58
CA ASP A 229 29.48 1.98 0.43
C ASP A 229 29.68 0.90 -0.62
N PRO A 230 30.56 1.13 -1.64
CA PRO A 230 30.81 0.15 -2.71
C PRO A 230 31.37 -1.18 -2.20
N ALA A 231 32.24 -1.18 -1.16
CA ALA A 231 32.80 -2.42 -0.63
C ALA A 231 31.73 -3.30 0.04
N ALA A 232 30.72 -2.69 0.65
CA ALA A 232 29.56 -3.41 1.17
C ALA A 232 28.67 -3.98 0.03
N LYS A 233 28.55 -3.29 -1.10
CA LYS A 233 27.88 -3.81 -2.31
C LYS A 233 28.67 -5.00 -2.87
N ASP A 234 29.98 -4.88 -3.00
CA ASP A 234 30.85 -5.99 -3.45
C ASP A 234 30.81 -7.20 -2.52
N PHE A 235 30.71 -6.98 -1.21
CA PHE A 235 30.50 -8.04 -0.24
C PHE A 235 29.18 -8.78 -0.49
N LEU A 236 28.06 -8.07 -0.73
CA LEU A 236 26.79 -8.71 -1.05
C LEU A 236 26.85 -9.50 -2.36
N LEU A 237 27.64 -9.09 -3.34
CA LEU A 237 27.87 -9.86 -4.57
C LEU A 237 28.50 -11.25 -4.30
N THR A 238 29.18 -11.43 -3.18
CA THR A 238 29.77 -12.74 -2.79
C THR A 238 28.80 -13.64 -2.02
N ARG A 239 27.65 -13.13 -1.59
CA ARG A 239 26.71 -13.90 -0.75
C ARG A 239 25.85 -14.85 -1.58
N PRO A 240 25.36 -15.95 -0.97
CA PRO A 240 24.40 -16.84 -1.61
C PRO A 240 23.15 -16.09 -2.07
N LEU A 241 22.73 -16.28 -3.33
CA LEU A 241 21.57 -15.59 -3.88
C LEU A 241 20.25 -15.79 -3.09
N PRO A 242 19.97 -16.97 -2.48
CA PRO A 242 18.81 -17.14 -1.60
C PRO A 242 18.80 -16.22 -0.39
N GLU A 243 19.96 -15.84 0.16
CA GLU A 243 20.04 -14.86 1.24
C GLU A 243 19.60 -13.47 0.76
N LEU A 244 20.06 -13.06 -0.42
CA LEU A 244 19.69 -11.76 -1.01
C LEU A 244 18.19 -11.63 -1.27
N GLU A 245 17.55 -12.69 -1.77
CA GLU A 245 16.09 -12.70 -1.95
C GLU A 245 15.34 -12.54 -0.63
N GLN A 246 15.77 -13.22 0.41
CA GLN A 246 15.13 -13.14 1.71
C GLN A 246 15.31 -11.76 2.35
N MET A 247 16.46 -11.11 2.16
CA MET A 247 16.69 -9.73 2.61
C MET A 247 15.65 -8.75 2.05
N GLY A 248 15.28 -8.87 0.78
CA GLY A 248 14.23 -8.07 0.18
C GLY A 248 12.83 -8.29 0.77
N LYS A 249 12.58 -9.43 1.39
CA LYS A 249 11.28 -9.75 2.03
C LYS A 249 11.11 -9.13 3.42
N TYR A 250 12.21 -8.87 4.13
CA TYR A 250 12.19 -8.23 5.45
C TYR A 250 11.91 -6.72 5.41
N SER A 251 11.97 -6.11 4.24
CA SER A 251 11.78 -4.68 4.04
C SER A 251 10.30 -4.26 4.17
N GLY A 252 9.76 -4.32 5.38
CA GLY A 252 8.59 -3.53 5.77
C GLY A 252 8.92 -2.05 6.01
N LEU A 253 10.10 -1.61 5.57
CA LEU A 253 10.75 -0.34 5.90
C LEU A 253 10.62 0.69 4.75
N PRO A 254 10.79 1.97 5.06
CA PRO A 254 10.51 3.09 4.15
C PRO A 254 11.34 3.11 2.85
N ARG A 255 12.46 2.41 2.79
CA ARG A 255 13.35 2.32 1.60
C ARG A 255 13.20 1.04 0.78
N LYS A 256 12.06 0.40 0.85
CA LYS A 256 11.85 -0.89 0.16
C LYS A 256 12.21 -0.85 -1.32
N LYS A 257 11.90 0.24 -2.02
CA LYS A 257 12.21 0.38 -3.45
C LYS A 257 13.72 0.39 -3.69
N ASP A 258 14.46 1.18 -2.91
CA ASP A 258 15.93 1.29 -3.06
C ASP A 258 16.61 -0.07 -2.80
N TYR A 259 16.10 -0.84 -1.82
CA TYR A 259 16.61 -2.18 -1.53
C TYR A 259 16.24 -3.18 -2.61
N ASP A 260 15.02 -3.11 -3.15
CA ASP A 260 14.61 -3.97 -4.25
C ASP A 260 15.44 -3.67 -5.50
N ASP A 261 15.64 -2.40 -5.83
CA ASP A 261 16.47 -1.97 -6.97
C ASP A 261 17.94 -2.43 -6.78
N LEU A 262 18.52 -2.29 -5.58
CA LEU A 262 19.88 -2.77 -5.28
C LEU A 262 19.99 -4.29 -5.41
N VAL A 263 19.03 -5.05 -4.91
CA VAL A 263 19.03 -6.52 -5.02
C VAL A 263 18.87 -6.94 -6.48
N ASP A 264 18.04 -6.24 -7.24
CA ASP A 264 17.84 -6.49 -8.67
C ASP A 264 19.11 -6.20 -9.47
N ASP A 265 19.84 -5.11 -9.15
CA ASP A 265 21.16 -4.81 -9.71
C ASP A 265 22.17 -5.94 -9.45
N ILE A 266 22.24 -6.41 -8.19
CA ILE A 266 23.16 -7.50 -7.80
C ILE A 266 22.80 -8.79 -8.55
N LEU A 267 21.51 -9.10 -8.67
CA LEU A 267 21.03 -10.27 -9.40
C LEU A 267 21.34 -10.17 -10.90
N GLN A 268 21.23 -8.99 -11.50
CA GLN A 268 21.60 -8.75 -12.89
C GLN A 268 23.10 -8.95 -13.13
N ILE A 269 23.96 -8.46 -12.24
CA ILE A 269 25.41 -8.66 -12.35
C ILE A 269 25.75 -10.15 -12.31
N ARG A 270 25.06 -10.94 -11.49
CA ARG A 270 25.32 -12.38 -11.29
C ARG A 270 24.52 -13.32 -12.19
N GLN A 271 23.84 -12.79 -13.20
CA GLN A 271 22.94 -13.54 -14.10
C GLN A 271 23.59 -14.82 -14.69
N LYS A 272 24.84 -14.71 -15.17
CA LYS A 272 25.52 -15.85 -15.82
C LYS A 272 25.77 -17.00 -14.85
N GLU A 273 26.23 -16.71 -13.64
CA GLU A 273 26.46 -17.71 -12.60
C GLU A 273 25.15 -18.39 -12.19
N ALA A 274 24.11 -17.60 -12.05
CA ALA A 274 22.78 -18.08 -11.66
C ALA A 274 22.17 -19.03 -12.73
N LEU A 275 22.36 -18.74 -14.02
CA LEU A 275 21.93 -19.63 -15.10
C LEU A 275 22.71 -20.96 -15.12
N GLU A 276 23.99 -20.94 -14.78
CA GLU A 276 24.78 -22.17 -14.64
C GLU A 276 24.34 -22.99 -13.43
N GLU A 277 24.00 -22.34 -12.33
CA GLU A 277 23.50 -22.99 -11.12
C GLU A 277 22.14 -23.67 -11.35
N ILE A 278 21.20 -23.01 -12.05
CA ILE A 278 19.91 -23.64 -12.43
C ILE A 278 20.11 -24.96 -13.17
N ARG A 279 21.14 -25.07 -14.00
CA ARG A 279 21.47 -26.32 -14.73
C ARG A 279 22.05 -27.40 -13.84
N ARG A 280 22.61 -27.05 -12.68
CA ARG A 280 23.25 -27.97 -11.72
C ARG A 280 22.28 -28.46 -10.64
N PHE A 281 21.29 -27.68 -10.27
CA PHE A 281 20.36 -28.06 -9.20
C PHE A 281 19.47 -29.25 -9.58
N THR A 282 19.47 -30.23 -8.73
CA THR A 282 18.58 -31.41 -8.80
C THR A 282 17.47 -31.35 -7.75
N ASP A 283 17.65 -30.57 -6.68
CA ASP A 283 16.63 -30.37 -5.65
C ASP A 283 15.52 -29.44 -6.11
N ALA A 284 14.28 -29.90 -5.95
CA ALA A 284 13.13 -29.18 -6.45
C ALA A 284 12.82 -27.89 -5.67
N ARG A 285 13.21 -27.80 -4.38
CA ARG A 285 12.97 -26.62 -3.55
C ARG A 285 13.93 -25.51 -3.92
N GLU A 286 15.22 -25.85 -4.02
CA GLU A 286 16.26 -24.92 -4.43
C GLU A 286 16.00 -24.40 -5.84
N LEU A 287 15.71 -25.29 -6.79
CA LEU A 287 15.40 -24.90 -8.15
C LEU A 287 14.17 -24.00 -8.25
N THR A 288 13.12 -24.27 -7.46
CA THR A 288 11.93 -23.41 -7.41
C THR A 288 12.27 -22.01 -6.85
N ALA A 289 13.11 -21.93 -5.82
CA ALA A 289 13.56 -20.65 -5.26
C ALA A 289 14.37 -19.84 -6.29
N TRP A 290 15.32 -20.49 -6.97
CA TRP A 290 16.14 -19.88 -8.02
C TRP A 290 15.32 -19.36 -9.21
N LEU A 291 14.38 -20.15 -9.70
CA LEU A 291 13.49 -19.72 -10.80
C LEU A 291 12.68 -18.47 -10.43
N LYS A 292 12.19 -18.39 -9.19
CA LYS A 292 11.49 -17.20 -8.70
C LYS A 292 12.39 -15.98 -8.64
N ILE A 293 13.60 -16.14 -8.08
CA ILE A 293 14.58 -15.05 -7.97
C ILE A 293 14.89 -14.50 -9.36
N LEU A 294 15.24 -15.36 -10.29
CA LEU A 294 15.75 -14.93 -11.59
C LEU A 294 14.69 -14.36 -12.53
N TYR A 295 13.51 -14.96 -12.55
CA TYR A 295 12.48 -14.59 -13.53
C TYR A 295 11.34 -13.76 -12.99
N GLU A 296 11.08 -13.79 -11.68
CA GLU A 296 10.06 -12.94 -11.09
C GLU A 296 10.62 -11.63 -10.56
N ARG A 297 11.88 -11.64 -10.10
CA ARG A 297 12.54 -10.48 -9.51
C ARG A 297 13.54 -9.81 -10.46
N ALA A 298 14.51 -10.56 -10.95
CA ALA A 298 15.59 -10.01 -11.77
C ALA A 298 15.22 -9.79 -13.25
N ALA A 299 13.99 -10.10 -13.64
CA ALA A 299 13.48 -9.95 -15.01
C ALA A 299 14.43 -10.54 -16.09
N LEU A 300 14.98 -11.73 -15.83
CA LEU A 300 15.91 -12.39 -16.72
C LEU A 300 15.29 -12.67 -18.10
N THR A 301 15.95 -12.27 -19.17
CA THR A 301 15.46 -12.42 -20.54
C THR A 301 15.89 -13.72 -21.22
N ASP A 302 16.95 -14.40 -20.73
CA ASP A 302 17.38 -15.70 -21.24
C ASP A 302 16.46 -16.82 -20.72
N LEU A 303 15.54 -17.27 -21.56
CA LEU A 303 14.58 -18.33 -21.27
C LEU A 303 15.06 -19.72 -21.70
N SER A 304 16.28 -19.83 -22.25
CA SER A 304 16.81 -21.09 -22.83
C SER A 304 16.81 -22.30 -21.87
N PRO A 305 16.99 -22.14 -20.53
CA PRO A 305 16.93 -23.28 -19.61
C PRO A 305 15.52 -23.81 -19.32
N LEU A 306 14.49 -23.00 -19.53
CA LEU A 306 13.14 -23.29 -19.04
C LEU A 306 12.41 -24.43 -19.77
N PRO A 307 12.51 -24.58 -21.11
CA PRO A 307 11.82 -25.68 -21.79
C PRO A 307 12.29 -27.07 -21.31
N VAL A 308 13.55 -27.21 -20.95
CA VAL A 308 14.08 -28.47 -20.41
C VAL A 308 13.48 -28.79 -19.03
N LEU A 309 13.17 -27.75 -18.24
CA LEU A 309 12.56 -27.90 -16.91
C LEU A 309 11.09 -28.36 -16.99
N LEU A 310 10.42 -28.23 -18.11
CA LEU A 310 9.09 -28.83 -18.34
C LEU A 310 9.11 -30.38 -18.22
N ARG A 311 10.30 -30.99 -18.30
CA ARG A 311 10.51 -32.44 -18.09
C ARG A 311 10.88 -32.78 -16.63
N HIS A 312 11.00 -31.81 -15.75
CA HIS A 312 11.46 -32.07 -14.38
C HIS A 312 10.46 -32.94 -13.61
N ARG A 313 10.99 -33.89 -12.80
CA ARG A 313 10.18 -34.83 -12.01
C ARG A 313 9.20 -34.17 -11.04
N ALA A 314 9.60 -33.05 -10.44
CA ALA A 314 8.77 -32.31 -9.51
C ALA A 314 7.77 -31.41 -10.23
N LYS A 315 6.48 -31.53 -9.91
CA LYS A 315 5.40 -30.75 -10.49
C LYS A 315 5.56 -29.23 -10.21
N SER A 316 6.05 -28.85 -9.04
CA SER A 316 6.29 -27.45 -8.67
C SER A 316 7.23 -26.73 -9.64
N VAL A 317 8.32 -27.41 -10.04
CA VAL A 317 9.29 -26.87 -11.01
C VAL A 317 8.65 -26.75 -12.39
N ARG A 318 7.96 -27.80 -12.88
CA ARG A 318 7.29 -27.74 -14.18
C ARG A 318 6.27 -26.62 -14.27
N THR A 319 5.43 -26.50 -13.24
CA THR A 319 4.39 -25.44 -13.19
C THR A 319 5.01 -24.06 -13.14
N LEU A 320 6.13 -23.86 -12.43
CA LEU A 320 6.79 -22.57 -12.38
C LEU A 320 7.49 -22.23 -13.71
N ALA A 321 8.18 -23.19 -14.33
CA ALA A 321 8.78 -23.01 -15.64
C ALA A 321 7.72 -22.67 -16.72
N GLU A 322 6.58 -23.36 -16.71
CA GLU A 322 5.43 -23.07 -17.56
C GLU A 322 4.91 -21.64 -17.35
N LYS A 323 4.75 -21.20 -16.10
CA LYS A 323 4.34 -19.83 -15.74
C LYS A 323 5.27 -18.78 -16.29
N ILE A 324 6.57 -18.99 -16.12
CA ILE A 324 7.57 -18.03 -16.58
C ILE A 324 7.57 -17.94 -18.09
N LEU A 325 7.59 -19.08 -18.80
CA LEU A 325 7.49 -19.13 -20.26
C LEU A 325 6.22 -18.45 -20.78
N TYR A 326 5.11 -18.64 -20.09
CA TYR A 326 3.84 -17.99 -20.42
C TYR A 326 3.90 -16.46 -20.22
N ARG A 327 4.47 -15.99 -19.12
CA ARG A 327 4.62 -14.55 -18.82
C ARG A 327 5.46 -13.83 -19.87
N HIS A 328 6.46 -14.50 -20.40
CA HIS A 328 7.39 -13.97 -21.42
C HIS A 328 7.20 -14.65 -22.77
N LEU A 329 5.94 -14.84 -23.19
CA LEU A 329 5.58 -15.70 -24.31
C LEU A 329 6.24 -15.31 -25.64
N ASP A 330 6.47 -14.01 -25.86
CA ASP A 330 7.15 -13.49 -27.07
C ASP A 330 8.61 -13.92 -27.13
N ALA A 331 9.33 -13.77 -26.03
CA ALA A 331 10.72 -14.21 -25.92
C ALA A 331 10.83 -15.74 -25.82
N ALA A 332 9.79 -16.41 -25.31
CA ALA A 332 9.73 -17.86 -25.17
C ALA A 332 9.44 -18.58 -26.52
N TYR A 333 8.75 -17.92 -27.44
CA TYR A 333 8.33 -18.53 -28.71
C TYR A 333 9.49 -19.13 -29.51
N PRO A 334 10.58 -18.40 -29.85
CA PRO A 334 11.70 -18.96 -30.59
C PRO A 334 12.39 -20.09 -29.79
N VAL A 335 12.56 -19.93 -28.49
CA VAL A 335 13.22 -20.92 -27.62
C VAL A 335 12.40 -22.20 -27.52
N LEU A 336 11.08 -22.09 -27.46
CA LEU A 336 10.18 -23.25 -27.48
C LEU A 336 10.21 -23.97 -28.83
N GLN A 337 10.24 -23.24 -29.95
CA GLN A 337 10.35 -23.84 -31.30
C GLN A 337 11.63 -24.63 -31.46
N ASP A 338 12.76 -24.09 -31.03
CA ASP A 338 14.07 -24.75 -31.12
C ASP A 338 14.18 -25.99 -30.23
N THR A 339 13.44 -25.99 -29.12
CA THR A 339 13.50 -27.06 -28.14
C THR A 339 12.42 -28.13 -28.36
N LEU A 340 11.37 -27.82 -29.08
CA LEU A 340 10.22 -28.70 -29.33
C LEU A 340 10.63 -30.11 -29.80
N PRO A 341 11.59 -30.29 -30.75
CA PRO A 341 12.00 -31.61 -31.20
C PRO A 341 12.66 -32.49 -30.13
N LYS A 342 13.14 -31.87 -29.06
CA LYS A 342 13.82 -32.53 -27.95
C LYS A 342 12.87 -32.88 -26.80
N LEU A 343 11.62 -32.43 -26.86
CA LEU A 343 10.63 -32.67 -25.82
C LEU A 343 9.79 -33.94 -26.16
N GLN A 344 9.29 -34.61 -25.14
CA GLN A 344 8.44 -35.81 -25.28
C GLN A 344 7.36 -35.81 -24.18
N GLY A 345 6.26 -36.52 -24.43
CA GLY A 345 5.20 -36.74 -23.45
C GLY A 345 4.53 -35.43 -22.97
N GLU A 346 4.30 -35.28 -21.68
CA GLU A 346 3.63 -34.13 -21.04
C GLU A 346 4.33 -32.79 -21.35
N ALA A 347 5.67 -32.80 -21.39
CA ALA A 347 6.46 -31.59 -21.66
C ALA A 347 6.29 -31.09 -23.11
N LEU A 348 6.16 -32.01 -24.08
CA LEU A 348 5.86 -31.66 -25.48
C LEU A 348 4.48 -31.03 -25.56
N GLN A 349 3.47 -31.64 -24.93
CA GLN A 349 2.10 -31.11 -24.91
C GLN A 349 2.01 -29.71 -24.33
N LEU A 350 2.72 -29.45 -23.21
CA LEU A 350 2.79 -28.12 -22.58
C LEU A 350 3.46 -27.09 -23.50
N ALA A 351 4.57 -27.45 -24.15
CA ALA A 351 5.25 -26.57 -25.08
C ALA A 351 4.39 -26.26 -26.32
N GLU A 352 3.71 -27.26 -26.88
CA GLU A 352 2.75 -27.07 -27.98
C GLU A 352 1.59 -26.16 -27.59
N GLN A 353 1.05 -26.30 -26.37
CA GLN A 353 0.01 -25.42 -25.85
C GLN A 353 0.48 -23.96 -25.75
N LEU A 354 1.70 -23.73 -25.25
CA LEU A 354 2.27 -22.39 -25.20
C LEU A 354 2.47 -21.79 -26.60
N LEU A 355 2.93 -22.58 -27.56
CA LEU A 355 3.09 -22.12 -28.94
C LEU A 355 1.73 -21.81 -29.62
N VAL A 356 0.70 -22.62 -29.38
CA VAL A 356 -0.66 -22.32 -29.84
C VAL A 356 -1.16 -21.02 -29.24
N GLN A 357 -0.92 -20.80 -27.94
CA GLN A 357 -1.33 -19.62 -27.22
C GLN A 357 -0.65 -18.37 -27.74
N TRP A 358 0.65 -18.43 -28.05
CA TRP A 358 1.36 -17.33 -28.69
C TRP A 358 0.77 -16.99 -30.05
N LYS A 359 0.49 -18.01 -30.90
CA LYS A 359 -0.16 -17.79 -32.19
C LYS A 359 -1.52 -17.12 -32.03
N GLU A 360 -2.33 -17.50 -31.03
CA GLU A 360 -3.63 -16.88 -30.74
C GLU A 360 -3.52 -15.41 -30.31
N THR A 361 -2.46 -15.03 -29.61
CA THR A 361 -2.25 -13.63 -29.17
C THR A 361 -1.68 -12.76 -30.28
N HIS A 362 -0.82 -13.29 -31.16
CA HIS A 362 -0.04 -12.54 -32.17
C HIS A 362 -0.60 -12.62 -33.59
N SER A 363 -1.60 -13.44 -33.86
CA SER A 363 -2.30 -13.45 -35.16
C SER A 363 -3.15 -12.18 -35.36
N GLY A 364 -2.53 -11.04 -35.19
CA GLY A 364 -3.14 -9.72 -35.34
C GLY A 364 -2.98 -9.14 -36.72
N GLY A 365 -3.68 -9.73 -37.73
CA GLY A 365 -3.61 -9.11 -39.05
C GLY A 365 -4.30 -9.93 -40.16
N ALA A 366 -4.45 -11.22 -39.99
CA ALA A 366 -5.34 -12.05 -40.81
C ALA A 366 -5.97 -13.04 -39.83
N SER A 367 -7.05 -12.63 -39.19
CA SER A 367 -7.89 -13.56 -38.46
C SER A 367 -8.56 -14.43 -39.54
N GLN A 368 -7.86 -15.48 -39.96
CA GLN A 368 -8.55 -16.66 -40.44
C GLN A 368 -9.56 -17.01 -39.35
N GLU A 369 -10.82 -16.81 -39.63
CA GLU A 369 -11.89 -17.16 -38.72
C GLU A 369 -11.72 -18.64 -38.39
N LEU A 370 -11.36 -18.93 -37.14
CA LEU A 370 -11.07 -20.28 -36.67
C LEU A 370 -12.28 -21.22 -36.92
N PHE A 371 -13.47 -20.65 -36.91
CA PHE A 371 -14.73 -21.26 -37.21
C PHE A 371 -15.78 -20.17 -37.50
N GLN A 372 -16.59 -20.40 -38.55
CA GLN A 372 -17.67 -19.50 -39.00
C GLN A 372 -19.06 -20.10 -38.78
N SER A 373 -19.15 -21.43 -38.66
CA SER A 373 -20.40 -22.16 -38.44
C SER A 373 -20.38 -22.94 -37.13
N ARG A 374 -21.54 -23.41 -36.71
CA ARG A 374 -21.68 -24.27 -35.52
C ARG A 374 -20.97 -25.60 -35.70
N GLU A 375 -21.07 -26.17 -36.87
CA GLU A 375 -20.45 -27.44 -37.22
C GLU A 375 -18.92 -27.34 -37.17
N GLU A 376 -18.38 -26.24 -37.68
CA GLU A 376 -16.95 -25.98 -37.61
C GLU A 376 -16.48 -25.75 -36.15
N LEU A 377 -17.29 -25.05 -35.35
CA LEU A 377 -17.03 -24.86 -33.92
C LEU A 377 -17.00 -26.20 -33.16
N GLU A 378 -18.02 -27.04 -33.39
CA GLU A 378 -18.13 -28.36 -32.77
C GLU A 378 -16.94 -29.24 -33.16
N PHE A 379 -16.59 -29.29 -34.42
CA PHE A 379 -15.42 -30.02 -34.91
C PHE A 379 -14.12 -29.48 -34.32
N TYR A 380 -13.98 -28.15 -34.23
CA TYR A 380 -12.81 -27.53 -33.67
C TYR A 380 -12.65 -27.90 -32.18
N CYS A 381 -13.71 -27.81 -31.37
CA CYS A 381 -13.69 -28.17 -29.98
C CYS A 381 -13.40 -29.66 -29.75
N GLU A 382 -14.01 -30.54 -30.52
CA GLU A 382 -13.80 -31.99 -30.43
C GLU A 382 -12.35 -32.38 -30.75
N LYS A 383 -11.80 -31.84 -31.84
CA LYS A 383 -10.41 -32.08 -32.26
C LYS A 383 -9.38 -31.61 -31.24
N ASN A 384 -9.63 -30.48 -30.53
CA ASN A 384 -8.67 -29.85 -29.63
C ASN A 384 -8.90 -30.18 -28.15
N LEU A 385 -9.95 -30.90 -27.80
CA LEU A 385 -10.24 -31.33 -26.44
C LEU A 385 -9.42 -32.58 -26.08
N LEU A 386 -8.27 -32.35 -25.42
CA LEU A 386 -7.37 -33.43 -25.04
C LEU A 386 -7.95 -34.29 -23.89
N PRO A 387 -7.82 -35.63 -23.93
CA PRO A 387 -8.30 -36.50 -22.86
C PRO A 387 -7.77 -36.19 -21.47
N ALA A 388 -6.49 -35.76 -21.37
CA ALA A 388 -5.88 -35.37 -20.12
C ALA A 388 -6.50 -34.08 -19.52
N ALA A 389 -6.87 -33.13 -20.39
CA ALA A 389 -7.56 -31.92 -20.00
C ALA A 389 -9.00 -32.18 -19.54
N ARG A 390 -9.71 -33.07 -20.24
CA ARG A 390 -11.04 -33.54 -19.86
C ARG A 390 -11.07 -34.20 -18.48
N LYS A 391 -10.05 -35.02 -18.15
CA LYS A 391 -9.87 -35.58 -16.80
C LYS A 391 -9.72 -34.52 -15.72
N LYS A 392 -9.02 -33.40 -15.99
CA LYS A 392 -8.86 -32.31 -15.03
C LYS A 392 -10.17 -31.55 -14.76
N ALA A 393 -11.10 -31.56 -15.70
CA ALA A 393 -12.40 -30.90 -15.60
C ALA A 393 -13.54 -31.84 -15.13
N ALA A 394 -13.27 -33.11 -14.87
CA ALA A 394 -14.30 -34.12 -14.53
C ALA A 394 -15.07 -33.83 -13.23
N TRP A 395 -14.58 -32.96 -12.39
CA TRP A 395 -15.26 -32.51 -11.15
C TRP A 395 -16.34 -31.45 -11.38
N ALA A 396 -16.35 -30.80 -12.56
CA ALA A 396 -17.32 -29.74 -12.83
C ALA A 396 -18.72 -30.33 -12.98
N PRO A 397 -19.77 -29.62 -12.57
CA PRO A 397 -21.16 -30.09 -12.66
C PRO A 397 -21.70 -29.97 -14.10
N TRP A 398 -21.27 -30.84 -14.98
CA TRP A 398 -21.56 -30.82 -16.41
C TRP A 398 -23.04 -30.83 -16.71
N GLU A 399 -23.89 -31.41 -15.85
CA GLU A 399 -25.34 -31.38 -15.99
C GLU A 399 -25.90 -29.96 -16.12
N TRP A 400 -25.28 -28.99 -15.46
CA TRP A 400 -25.70 -27.59 -15.56
C TRP A 400 -25.23 -26.96 -16.87
N PHE A 401 -24.00 -27.23 -17.26
CA PHE A 401 -23.43 -26.72 -18.51
C PHE A 401 -24.18 -27.26 -19.72
N GLY A 402 -24.64 -28.53 -19.74
CA GLY A 402 -25.45 -29.12 -20.79
C GLY A 402 -26.83 -28.48 -21.01
N GLN A 403 -27.21 -27.46 -20.25
CA GLN A 403 -28.43 -26.69 -20.47
C GLN A 403 -28.21 -25.43 -21.33
N VAL A 404 -26.95 -25.06 -21.61
CA VAL A 404 -26.64 -23.85 -22.39
C VAL A 404 -26.99 -24.05 -23.85
N ARG A 405 -27.79 -23.16 -24.43
CA ARG A 405 -28.20 -23.15 -25.83
C ARG A 405 -27.25 -22.34 -26.69
N TYR A 406 -27.33 -22.51 -27.97
CA TYR A 406 -26.73 -21.59 -28.93
C TYR A 406 -27.46 -20.25 -28.99
N ALA A 407 -26.73 -19.18 -29.29
CA ALA A 407 -27.29 -17.84 -29.43
C ALA A 407 -28.36 -17.83 -30.55
N GLY A 408 -29.52 -17.26 -30.26
CA GLY A 408 -30.63 -17.18 -31.24
C GLY A 408 -31.27 -18.51 -31.61
N SER A 409 -31.04 -19.58 -30.84
CA SER A 409 -31.57 -20.93 -31.13
C SER A 409 -32.10 -21.61 -29.88
N SER A 410 -33.06 -22.53 -30.06
CA SER A 410 -33.52 -23.45 -29.02
C SER A 410 -32.62 -24.67 -28.85
N GLN A 411 -31.67 -24.89 -29.76
CA GLN A 411 -30.76 -26.03 -29.77
C GLN A 411 -29.72 -25.85 -28.63
N LYS A 412 -29.51 -26.90 -27.87
CA LYS A 412 -28.45 -26.95 -26.84
C LYS A 412 -27.10 -27.14 -27.49
N ALA A 413 -26.09 -26.48 -26.97
CA ALA A 413 -24.72 -26.69 -27.36
C ALA A 413 -24.23 -28.06 -26.86
N PRO A 414 -23.43 -28.80 -27.66
CA PRO A 414 -22.80 -30.02 -27.18
C PRO A 414 -21.93 -29.81 -25.97
N GLU A 415 -21.90 -30.81 -25.11
CA GLU A 415 -21.07 -30.79 -23.91
C GLU A 415 -19.58 -30.55 -24.23
N THR A 416 -19.08 -31.09 -25.33
CA THR A 416 -17.71 -30.92 -25.83
C THR A 416 -17.32 -29.45 -26.04
N VAL A 417 -18.27 -28.62 -26.51
CA VAL A 417 -18.02 -27.16 -26.68
C VAL A 417 -17.82 -26.46 -25.35
N LEU A 418 -18.64 -26.80 -24.38
CA LEU A 418 -18.59 -26.24 -23.05
C LEU A 418 -17.41 -26.78 -22.26
N GLU A 419 -17.12 -28.07 -22.36
CA GLU A 419 -15.90 -28.67 -21.80
C GLU A 419 -14.64 -28.00 -22.36
N TYR A 420 -14.59 -27.75 -23.67
CA TYR A 420 -13.44 -27.11 -24.28
C TYR A 420 -13.27 -25.65 -23.79
N LEU A 421 -14.35 -24.88 -23.76
CA LEU A 421 -14.34 -23.53 -23.20
C LEU A 421 -13.80 -23.54 -21.75
N PHE A 422 -14.28 -24.44 -20.91
CA PHE A 422 -13.87 -24.56 -19.52
C PHE A 422 -12.40 -24.97 -19.38
N VAL A 423 -12.00 -26.00 -20.15
CA VAL A 423 -10.64 -26.54 -20.11
C VAL A 423 -9.59 -25.53 -20.58
N ARG A 424 -9.92 -24.66 -21.52
CA ARG A 424 -9.01 -23.58 -21.97
C ARG A 424 -8.57 -22.68 -20.81
N TYR A 425 -9.46 -22.36 -19.88
CA TYR A 425 -9.13 -21.57 -18.72
C TYR A 425 -8.46 -22.39 -17.61
N LEU A 426 -8.70 -23.71 -17.55
CA LEU A 426 -8.00 -24.59 -16.61
C LEU A 426 -6.50 -24.74 -16.90
N SER A 427 -6.07 -24.50 -18.12
CA SER A 427 -4.66 -24.56 -18.52
C SER A 427 -3.89 -23.25 -18.27
N LEU A 428 -4.59 -22.16 -17.96
CA LEU A 428 -3.96 -20.86 -17.71
C LEU A 428 -3.29 -20.83 -16.33
N THR A 429 -2.08 -20.30 -16.29
CA THR A 429 -1.33 -20.07 -15.06
C THR A 429 -1.69 -18.73 -14.43
N GLU A 430 -2.06 -17.73 -15.25
CA GLU A 430 -2.53 -16.42 -14.81
C GLU A 430 -3.89 -16.08 -15.45
N PRO A 431 -4.70 -15.24 -14.77
CA PRO A 431 -5.98 -14.82 -15.30
C PRO A 431 -5.81 -13.99 -16.59
N GLU A 432 -6.24 -14.53 -17.72
CA GLU A 432 -6.21 -13.83 -18.99
C GLU A 432 -7.47 -14.12 -19.82
N ARG A 433 -7.85 -13.18 -20.67
CA ARG A 433 -8.98 -13.32 -21.57
C ARG A 433 -8.51 -13.85 -22.91
N LEU A 434 -9.04 -15.00 -23.32
CA LEU A 434 -8.66 -15.70 -24.55
C LEU A 434 -9.61 -15.34 -25.71
N LYS A 435 -9.05 -14.87 -26.83
CA LYS A 435 -9.84 -14.53 -28.04
C LYS A 435 -10.66 -15.71 -28.57
N THR A 436 -10.06 -16.91 -28.58
CA THR A 436 -10.76 -18.13 -28.98
C THR A 436 -11.94 -18.46 -28.07
N ALA A 437 -11.76 -18.34 -26.77
CA ALA A 437 -12.82 -18.56 -25.79
C ALA A 437 -13.95 -17.52 -25.91
N ASP A 438 -13.60 -16.25 -26.19
CA ASP A 438 -14.59 -15.20 -26.44
C ASP A 438 -15.43 -15.49 -27.69
N ARG A 439 -14.81 -16.02 -28.74
CA ARG A 439 -15.55 -16.46 -29.95
C ARG A 439 -16.47 -17.63 -29.65
N ILE A 440 -16.00 -18.64 -28.89
CA ILE A 440 -16.85 -19.75 -28.45
C ILE A 440 -18.05 -19.22 -27.67
N ALA A 441 -17.80 -18.36 -26.68
CA ALA A 441 -18.84 -17.76 -25.86
C ALA A 441 -19.86 -16.94 -26.69
N ALA A 442 -19.41 -16.30 -27.78
CA ALA A 442 -20.29 -15.55 -28.68
C ALA A 442 -21.30 -16.43 -29.43
N PHE A 443 -21.00 -17.72 -29.67
CA PHE A 443 -21.95 -18.71 -30.23
C PHE A 443 -22.97 -19.18 -29.19
N LEU A 444 -22.70 -18.99 -27.88
CA LEU A 444 -23.56 -19.47 -26.79
C LEU A 444 -24.60 -18.42 -26.37
N ASN A 445 -25.75 -18.89 -25.87
CA ASN A 445 -26.74 -18.01 -25.31
C ASN A 445 -26.17 -17.38 -24.01
N ARG A 446 -26.00 -16.07 -24.00
CA ARG A 446 -25.37 -15.34 -22.93
C ARG A 446 -26.11 -15.49 -21.60
N GLN A 447 -27.43 -15.49 -21.62
CA GLN A 447 -28.24 -15.61 -20.40
C GLN A 447 -28.11 -17.00 -19.77
N ASP A 448 -28.15 -18.05 -20.60
CA ASP A 448 -27.98 -19.42 -20.15
C ASP A 448 -26.59 -19.64 -19.56
N LEU A 449 -25.54 -19.16 -20.24
CA LEU A 449 -24.17 -19.23 -19.75
C LEU A 449 -24.02 -18.51 -18.41
N GLN A 450 -24.55 -17.28 -18.29
CA GLN A 450 -24.49 -16.51 -17.04
C GLN A 450 -25.26 -17.19 -15.90
N ALA A 451 -26.39 -17.83 -16.17
CA ALA A 451 -27.16 -18.58 -15.16
C ALA A 451 -26.35 -19.79 -14.65
N VAL A 452 -25.66 -20.50 -15.54
CA VAL A 452 -24.81 -21.64 -15.15
C VAL A 452 -23.60 -21.16 -14.34
N LEU A 453 -22.97 -20.05 -14.73
CA LEU A 453 -21.84 -19.50 -14.00
C LEU A 453 -22.23 -19.02 -12.60
N LEU A 454 -23.42 -18.46 -12.43
CA LEU A 454 -23.96 -18.09 -11.13
C LEU A 454 -24.11 -19.32 -10.22
N LYS A 455 -24.75 -20.40 -10.72
CA LYS A 455 -24.86 -21.66 -9.99
C LYS A 455 -23.50 -22.25 -9.64
N SER A 456 -22.55 -22.15 -10.55
CA SER A 456 -21.18 -22.63 -10.34
C SER A 456 -20.44 -21.85 -9.26
N TRP A 457 -20.67 -20.56 -9.19
CA TRP A 457 -20.15 -19.72 -8.12
C TRP A 457 -20.73 -20.08 -6.76
N GLU A 458 -22.05 -20.25 -6.67
CA GLU A 458 -22.76 -20.68 -5.46
C GLU A 458 -22.27 -22.06 -4.99
N PHE A 459 -22.11 -23.01 -5.93
CA PHE A 459 -21.55 -24.33 -5.63
C PHE A 459 -20.15 -24.24 -5.06
N TRP A 460 -19.27 -23.42 -5.65
CA TRP A 460 -17.91 -23.26 -5.14
C TRP A 460 -17.87 -22.64 -3.74
N LEU A 461 -18.79 -21.72 -3.42
CA LEU A 461 -18.93 -21.16 -2.08
C LEU A 461 -19.39 -22.22 -1.07
N LEU A 462 -20.30 -23.10 -1.47
CA LEU A 462 -20.81 -24.21 -0.63
C LEU A 462 -19.72 -25.25 -0.33
N GLU A 463 -18.78 -25.46 -1.23
CA GLU A 463 -17.59 -26.31 -1.04
C GLU A 463 -16.48 -25.63 -0.24
N ASP A 464 -16.79 -24.63 0.55
CA ASP A 464 -15.84 -23.82 1.32
C ASP A 464 -14.69 -23.26 0.46
N CYS A 465 -15.00 -22.88 -0.77
CA CYS A 465 -14.03 -22.27 -1.68
C CYS A 465 -12.80 -23.17 -1.92
N GLU A 466 -13.02 -24.41 -2.29
CA GLU A 466 -11.95 -25.40 -2.53
C GLU A 466 -10.89 -24.86 -3.51
N PRO A 467 -9.61 -24.76 -3.12
CA PRO A 467 -8.57 -24.12 -3.93
C PRO A 467 -8.30 -24.82 -5.29
N LYS A 468 -8.51 -26.14 -5.38
CA LYS A 468 -8.32 -26.88 -6.65
C LYS A 468 -9.34 -26.49 -7.72
N HIS A 469 -10.51 -25.96 -7.32
CA HIS A 469 -11.59 -25.51 -8.22
C HIS A 469 -11.53 -24.01 -8.53
N ARG A 470 -10.49 -23.30 -8.07
CA ARG A 470 -10.35 -21.83 -8.23
C ARG A 470 -10.45 -21.32 -9.66
N LEU A 471 -10.17 -22.17 -10.64
CA LEU A 471 -10.20 -21.79 -12.06
C LEU A 471 -11.62 -21.52 -12.60
N LEU A 472 -12.63 -22.02 -11.91
CA LEU A 472 -14.03 -21.65 -12.15
C LEU A 472 -14.26 -20.15 -11.94
N ILE A 473 -13.53 -19.54 -10.98
CA ILE A 473 -13.60 -18.12 -10.67
C ILE A 473 -13.29 -17.28 -11.91
N LEU A 474 -12.33 -17.71 -12.74
CA LEU A 474 -11.93 -16.97 -13.92
C LEU A 474 -13.05 -16.90 -14.97
N LEU A 475 -13.72 -18.02 -15.23
CA LEU A 475 -14.91 -18.05 -16.10
C LEU A 475 -16.03 -17.16 -15.55
N CYS A 476 -16.29 -17.26 -14.24
CA CYS A 476 -17.27 -16.40 -13.56
C CYS A 476 -16.90 -14.91 -13.70
N GLY A 477 -15.62 -14.57 -13.55
CA GLY A 477 -15.14 -13.20 -13.72
C GLY A 477 -15.30 -12.69 -15.15
N ILE A 478 -14.91 -13.47 -16.16
CA ILE A 478 -14.90 -13.02 -17.55
C ILE A 478 -16.31 -12.92 -18.16
N TYR A 479 -17.15 -13.95 -17.96
CA TYR A 479 -18.45 -14.06 -18.63
C TYR A 479 -19.64 -13.84 -17.70
N GLY A 480 -19.40 -13.62 -16.41
CA GLY A 480 -20.43 -13.39 -15.41
C GLY A 480 -21.27 -12.15 -15.67
N SER A 481 -22.50 -12.19 -15.21
CA SER A 481 -23.38 -11.01 -15.16
C SER A 481 -22.94 -10.01 -14.12
N ASP A 482 -23.40 -8.78 -14.20
CA ASP A 482 -23.13 -7.74 -13.21
C ASP A 482 -23.53 -8.18 -11.79
N SER A 483 -24.62 -8.92 -11.64
CA SER A 483 -25.05 -9.47 -10.35
C SER A 483 -24.06 -10.50 -9.79
N LEU A 484 -23.48 -11.35 -10.68
CA LEU A 484 -22.44 -12.30 -10.27
C LEU A 484 -21.15 -11.58 -9.87
N ILE A 485 -20.74 -10.56 -10.64
CA ILE A 485 -19.55 -9.75 -10.33
C ILE A 485 -19.67 -9.08 -8.95
N LEU A 486 -20.84 -8.56 -8.58
CA LEU A 486 -21.12 -8.01 -7.26
C LEU A 486 -21.06 -9.09 -6.16
N GLN A 487 -21.53 -10.31 -6.43
CA GLN A 487 -21.41 -11.42 -5.48
C GLN A 487 -19.96 -11.88 -5.32
N MET A 488 -19.18 -11.89 -6.39
CA MET A 488 -17.76 -12.20 -6.37
C MET A 488 -16.98 -11.21 -5.51
N GLU A 489 -17.30 -9.92 -5.58
CA GLU A 489 -16.71 -8.92 -4.69
C GLU A 489 -16.96 -9.24 -3.20
N LYS A 490 -18.21 -9.51 -2.84
CA LYS A 490 -18.56 -9.91 -1.46
C LYS A 490 -17.82 -11.18 -1.03
N GLY A 491 -17.66 -12.13 -1.94
CA GLY A 491 -16.85 -13.34 -1.75
C GLY A 491 -15.39 -13.04 -1.48
N ALA A 492 -14.79 -12.13 -2.24
CA ALA A 492 -13.42 -11.70 -2.03
C ALA A 492 -13.21 -11.05 -0.65
N GLU A 493 -14.13 -10.17 -0.23
CA GLU A 493 -14.09 -9.57 1.10
C GLU A 493 -14.22 -10.62 2.22
N MET A 494 -15.13 -11.57 2.07
CA MET A 494 -15.32 -12.67 3.02
C MET A 494 -14.03 -13.49 3.18
N LEU A 495 -13.39 -13.87 2.07
CA LEU A 495 -12.15 -14.65 2.09
C LEU A 495 -10.97 -13.85 2.66
N ALA A 496 -10.87 -12.56 2.36
CA ALA A 496 -9.87 -11.68 2.96
C ALA A 496 -10.04 -11.60 4.49
N ARG A 497 -11.29 -11.52 4.98
CA ARG A 497 -11.59 -11.58 6.44
C ARG A 497 -11.23 -12.92 7.07
N LYS A 498 -11.39 -14.03 6.34
CA LYS A 498 -10.97 -15.39 6.76
C LYS A 498 -9.46 -15.65 6.60
N LYS A 499 -8.64 -14.63 6.30
CA LYS A 499 -7.19 -14.72 6.06
C LYS A 499 -6.79 -15.57 4.82
N ARG A 500 -7.70 -15.78 3.87
CA ARG A 500 -7.47 -16.47 2.60
C ARG A 500 -7.15 -15.47 1.48
N GLY A 501 -6.10 -14.65 1.68
CA GLY A 501 -5.77 -13.50 0.82
C GLY A 501 -5.45 -13.85 -0.63
N GLU A 502 -4.78 -14.96 -0.90
CA GLU A 502 -4.49 -15.42 -2.28
C GLU A 502 -5.76 -15.71 -3.08
N MET A 503 -6.75 -16.31 -2.42
CA MET A 503 -8.02 -16.63 -3.07
C MET A 503 -8.84 -15.37 -3.32
N ALA A 504 -8.85 -14.44 -2.35
CA ALA A 504 -9.47 -13.13 -2.51
C ALA A 504 -8.82 -12.33 -3.65
N GLU A 505 -7.50 -12.33 -3.74
CA GLU A 505 -6.73 -11.74 -4.84
C GLU A 505 -7.12 -12.35 -6.20
N SER A 506 -7.22 -13.67 -6.29
CA SER A 506 -7.61 -14.37 -7.52
C SER A 506 -9.01 -13.96 -8.00
N ILE A 507 -9.94 -13.72 -7.07
CA ILE A 507 -11.29 -13.23 -7.42
C ILE A 507 -11.21 -11.80 -7.98
N ILE A 508 -10.47 -10.90 -7.35
CA ILE A 508 -10.32 -9.51 -7.82
C ILE A 508 -9.68 -9.47 -9.21
N ARG A 509 -8.63 -10.28 -9.45
CA ARG A 509 -7.99 -10.40 -10.77
C ARG A 509 -8.97 -10.95 -11.83
N ALA A 510 -9.85 -11.89 -11.46
CA ALA A 510 -10.88 -12.40 -12.35
C ALA A 510 -11.94 -11.34 -12.67
N ILE A 511 -12.41 -10.58 -11.69
CA ILE A 511 -13.30 -9.43 -11.89
C ILE A 511 -12.67 -8.43 -12.86
N GLY A 512 -11.37 -8.17 -12.75
CA GLY A 512 -10.63 -7.29 -13.67
C GLY A 512 -10.64 -7.70 -15.13
N LYS A 513 -10.98 -8.95 -15.45
CA LYS A 513 -11.10 -9.45 -16.82
C LYS A 513 -12.51 -9.31 -17.42
N ASN A 514 -13.49 -8.90 -16.66
CA ASN A 514 -14.86 -8.70 -17.12
C ASN A 514 -14.97 -7.51 -18.08
N GLY A 515 -14.39 -6.38 -17.72
CA GLY A 515 -14.41 -5.15 -18.50
C GLY A 515 -15.74 -4.39 -18.49
N SER A 516 -16.74 -4.84 -17.70
CA SER A 516 -18.00 -4.09 -17.54
C SER A 516 -17.78 -2.85 -16.66
N PRO A 517 -18.63 -1.82 -16.80
CA PRO A 517 -18.57 -0.65 -15.92
C PRO A 517 -18.63 -1.01 -14.44
N ILE A 518 -19.41 -2.03 -14.07
CA ILE A 518 -19.52 -2.49 -12.67
C ILE A 518 -18.22 -3.13 -12.20
N SER A 519 -17.58 -3.96 -13.02
CA SER A 519 -16.29 -4.56 -12.69
C SER A 519 -15.22 -3.49 -12.46
N LEU A 520 -15.17 -2.47 -13.31
CA LEU A 520 -14.23 -1.36 -13.19
C LEU A 520 -14.52 -0.49 -11.95
N MET A 521 -15.80 -0.24 -11.63
CA MET A 521 -16.18 0.45 -10.39
C MET A 521 -15.74 -0.30 -9.14
N ILE A 522 -15.86 -1.64 -9.15
CA ILE A 522 -15.38 -2.48 -8.05
C ILE A 522 -13.86 -2.37 -7.91
N LEU A 523 -13.12 -2.46 -9.01
CA LEU A 523 -11.68 -2.34 -8.99
C LEU A 523 -11.23 -0.98 -8.47
N GLU A 524 -11.81 0.11 -8.96
CA GLU A 524 -11.50 1.46 -8.50
C GLU A 524 -11.78 1.62 -7.01
N ARG A 525 -12.96 1.17 -6.57
CA ARG A 525 -13.36 1.21 -5.15
C ARG A 525 -12.40 0.41 -4.27
N GLN A 526 -12.06 -0.82 -4.66
CA GLN A 526 -11.13 -1.67 -3.90
C GLN A 526 -9.71 -1.08 -3.89
N ALA A 527 -9.24 -0.49 -4.99
CA ALA A 527 -7.94 0.16 -5.08
C ALA A 527 -7.84 1.43 -4.24
N CYS A 528 -8.97 2.13 -4.03
CA CYS A 528 -9.04 3.38 -3.27
C CYS A 528 -9.49 3.21 -1.82
N GLN A 529 -9.81 1.99 -1.36
CA GLN A 529 -10.21 1.70 0.03
C GLN A 529 -9.03 1.82 1.00
N LYS A 530 -8.43 3.01 1.09
CA LYS A 530 -7.40 3.30 2.08
C LYS A 530 -8.02 3.67 3.43
N GLY A 531 -7.65 2.95 4.47
CA GLY A 531 -7.43 3.57 5.75
C GLY A 531 -8.52 3.59 6.81
N HIS A 532 -9.60 2.79 6.76
CA HIS A 532 -10.52 2.74 7.90
C HIS A 532 -10.29 1.59 8.89
N ARG A 533 -9.34 0.70 8.63
CA ARG A 533 -8.94 -0.37 9.56
C ARG A 533 -7.46 -0.67 9.34
N LYS A 534 -6.71 -1.02 10.41
CA LYS A 534 -5.34 -1.54 10.28
C LYS A 534 -5.32 -2.58 9.16
N PRO A 535 -4.51 -2.40 8.09
CA PRO A 535 -4.55 -3.29 6.95
C PRO A 535 -4.13 -4.69 7.39
N ARG A 536 -5.08 -5.62 7.43
CA ARG A 536 -4.72 -7.03 7.49
C ARG A 536 -4.05 -7.35 6.14
N MET A 537 -2.93 -8.07 6.14
CA MET A 537 -2.18 -8.43 4.92
C MET A 537 -3.08 -8.95 3.78
N SER A 538 -4.19 -9.62 4.11
CA SER A 538 -5.16 -10.14 3.15
C SER A 538 -5.89 -9.06 2.34
N PHE A 539 -6.16 -7.88 2.93
CA PHE A 539 -6.79 -6.76 2.23
C PHE A 539 -5.78 -5.97 1.39
N ALA A 540 -4.52 -5.88 1.82
CA ALA A 540 -3.47 -5.25 1.02
C ALA A 540 -3.26 -5.97 -0.33
N ARG A 541 -3.38 -7.30 -0.37
CA ARG A 541 -3.30 -8.07 -1.63
C ARG A 541 -4.46 -7.77 -2.58
N THR A 542 -5.69 -7.68 -2.07
CA THR A 542 -6.86 -7.35 -2.91
C THR A 542 -6.81 -5.91 -3.40
N GLU A 543 -6.37 -4.97 -2.57
CA GLU A 543 -6.14 -3.58 -2.95
C GLU A 543 -5.10 -3.47 -4.08
N GLN A 544 -3.96 -4.12 -3.91
CA GLN A 544 -2.89 -4.12 -4.92
C GLN A 544 -3.36 -4.75 -6.24
N ALA A 545 -4.02 -5.89 -6.19
CA ALA A 545 -4.56 -6.56 -7.39
C ALA A 545 -5.60 -5.69 -8.12
N ALA A 546 -6.47 -5.01 -7.38
CA ALA A 546 -7.45 -4.10 -7.95
C ALA A 546 -6.78 -2.89 -8.62
N ARG A 547 -5.77 -2.31 -7.98
CA ARG A 547 -4.96 -1.22 -8.52
C ARG A 547 -4.29 -1.61 -9.83
N GLU A 548 -3.61 -2.75 -9.85
CA GLU A 548 -2.94 -3.26 -11.05
C GLU A 548 -3.92 -3.54 -12.20
N CYS A 549 -5.08 -4.15 -11.91
CA CYS A 549 -6.08 -4.43 -12.93
C CYS A 549 -6.69 -3.16 -13.50
N PHE A 550 -6.98 -2.16 -12.65
CA PHE A 550 -7.57 -0.90 -13.09
C PHE A 550 -6.57 -0.07 -13.91
N GLN A 551 -5.30 -0.01 -13.49
CA GLN A 551 -4.25 0.67 -14.24
C GLN A 551 -4.02 0.02 -15.61
N LYS A 552 -3.92 -1.32 -15.66
CA LYS A 552 -3.79 -2.05 -16.94
C LYS A 552 -4.93 -1.74 -17.91
N GLU A 553 -6.13 -1.55 -17.42
CA GLU A 553 -7.26 -1.20 -18.29
C GLU A 553 -7.19 0.26 -18.76
N ALA A 554 -6.74 1.18 -17.91
CA ALA A 554 -6.46 2.57 -18.31
C ALA A 554 -5.36 2.62 -19.39
N ASP A 555 -4.26 1.90 -19.19
CA ASP A 555 -3.15 1.79 -20.15
C ASP A 555 -3.62 1.18 -21.48
N ARG A 556 -4.43 0.13 -21.44
CA ARG A 556 -5.01 -0.52 -22.63
C ARG A 556 -5.86 0.45 -23.45
N LEU A 557 -6.56 1.38 -22.78
CA LEU A 557 -7.40 2.40 -23.42
C LEU A 557 -6.61 3.65 -23.81
N GLY A 558 -5.32 3.76 -23.41
CA GLY A 558 -4.49 4.93 -23.66
C GLY A 558 -4.96 6.18 -22.90
N ILE A 559 -5.58 6.01 -21.72
CA ILE A 559 -6.11 7.10 -20.91
C ILE A 559 -5.57 7.05 -19.48
N SER A 560 -5.60 8.17 -18.78
CA SER A 560 -5.20 8.21 -17.38
C SER A 560 -6.17 7.45 -16.47
N TRP A 561 -5.71 7.08 -15.26
CA TRP A 561 -6.53 6.52 -14.19
C TRP A 561 -7.81 7.34 -13.95
N ASP A 562 -7.65 8.65 -13.79
CA ASP A 562 -8.78 9.55 -13.51
C ASP A 562 -9.75 9.65 -14.68
N ALA A 563 -9.25 9.60 -15.92
CA ALA A 563 -10.12 9.58 -17.10
C ALA A 563 -10.95 8.29 -17.19
N LEU A 564 -10.34 7.15 -16.85
CA LEU A 564 -11.09 5.88 -16.76
C LEU A 564 -12.12 5.94 -15.63
N ALA A 565 -11.72 6.44 -14.46
CA ALA A 565 -12.60 6.58 -13.30
C ALA A 565 -13.82 7.48 -13.61
N ASP A 566 -13.64 8.55 -14.37
CA ASP A 566 -14.75 9.41 -14.80
C ASP A 566 -15.65 8.75 -15.84
N ARG A 567 -15.09 7.93 -16.73
CA ARG A 567 -15.90 7.19 -17.73
C ARG A 567 -16.86 6.19 -17.09
N ILE A 568 -16.49 5.62 -15.96
CA ILE A 568 -17.28 4.59 -15.26
C ILE A 568 -18.22 5.16 -14.19
N VAL A 569 -18.24 6.47 -13.96
CA VAL A 569 -19.15 7.06 -12.97
C VAL A 569 -20.59 6.70 -13.35
N SER A 570 -21.22 5.91 -12.49
CA SER A 570 -22.59 5.45 -12.66
C SER A 570 -23.59 6.55 -12.31
N ASN A 571 -24.72 6.52 -12.98
CA ASN A 571 -25.94 7.26 -12.56
C ASN A 571 -26.83 6.41 -11.65
N ALA A 572 -26.36 5.25 -11.16
CA ALA A 572 -27.11 4.26 -10.37
C ALA A 572 -28.45 3.83 -11.04
N GLY A 573 -28.55 3.95 -12.36
CA GLY A 573 -29.76 3.63 -13.13
C GLY A 573 -30.81 4.77 -13.20
N PHE A 574 -30.58 5.90 -12.54
CA PHE A 574 -31.49 7.06 -12.62
C PHE A 574 -31.39 7.73 -14.00
N ASN A 575 -32.53 8.10 -14.56
CA ASN A 575 -32.56 8.89 -15.81
C ASN A 575 -32.11 10.34 -15.56
N GLN A 576 -32.04 11.18 -16.59
CA GLN A 576 -31.61 12.58 -16.47
C GLN A 576 -32.50 13.41 -15.56
N LYS A 577 -33.75 12.98 -15.32
CA LYS A 577 -34.65 13.64 -14.38
C LYS A 577 -34.47 13.15 -12.93
N GLY A 578 -33.50 12.29 -12.70
CA GLY A 578 -33.26 11.66 -11.40
C GLY A 578 -34.35 10.63 -11.04
N GLU A 579 -35.06 10.05 -11.99
CA GLU A 579 -36.14 9.10 -11.74
C GLU A 579 -35.76 7.71 -12.19
N GLN A 580 -36.26 6.70 -11.45
CA GLN A 580 -36.12 5.29 -11.78
C GLN A 580 -37.36 4.51 -11.34
N GLU A 581 -37.70 3.47 -12.08
CA GLU A 581 -38.82 2.59 -11.76
C GLU A 581 -38.35 1.40 -10.92
N LEU A 582 -39.16 1.01 -9.94
CA LEU A 582 -38.91 -0.07 -9.03
C LEU A 582 -40.13 -1.01 -9.01
N ASN A 583 -39.92 -2.24 -9.47
CA ASN A 583 -40.99 -3.23 -9.54
C ASN A 583 -41.17 -3.90 -8.17
N VAL A 584 -42.39 -3.86 -7.63
CA VAL A 584 -42.79 -4.49 -6.37
C VAL A 584 -43.81 -5.62 -6.59
N GLY A 585 -43.67 -6.36 -7.66
CA GLY A 585 -44.55 -7.46 -8.04
C GLY A 585 -45.68 -6.98 -8.96
N LYS A 586 -46.90 -6.74 -8.43
CA LYS A 586 -48.07 -6.34 -9.22
C LYS A 586 -48.09 -4.85 -9.60
N ARG A 587 -47.26 -4.04 -8.98
CA ARG A 587 -47.17 -2.58 -9.24
C ARG A 587 -45.73 -2.14 -9.40
N THR A 588 -45.55 -0.99 -10.02
CA THR A 588 -44.29 -0.29 -10.17
C THR A 588 -44.32 0.99 -9.35
N LEU A 589 -43.26 1.24 -8.58
CA LEU A 589 -43.07 2.49 -7.85
C LEU A 589 -42.08 3.36 -8.62
N THR A 590 -42.33 4.67 -8.68
CA THR A 590 -41.34 5.62 -9.20
C THR A 590 -40.51 6.12 -8.03
N VAL A 591 -39.20 6.03 -8.14
CA VAL A 591 -38.21 6.55 -7.19
C VAL A 591 -37.56 7.77 -7.82
N ARG A 592 -37.43 8.89 -7.05
CA ARG A 592 -36.77 10.11 -7.49
C ARG A 592 -35.60 10.45 -6.57
N LEU A 593 -34.49 10.78 -7.16
CA LEU A 593 -33.33 11.38 -6.51
C LEU A 593 -33.57 12.90 -6.34
N MET A 594 -33.40 13.39 -5.12
CA MET A 594 -33.52 14.79 -4.78
C MET A 594 -32.14 15.48 -4.78
N PRO A 595 -32.08 16.83 -4.91
CA PRO A 595 -30.82 17.58 -4.88
C PRO A 595 -30.01 17.40 -3.58
N ASP A 596 -30.68 17.06 -2.46
CA ASP A 596 -30.04 16.72 -1.18
C ASP A 596 -29.54 15.25 -1.13
N LEU A 597 -29.53 14.57 -2.26
CA LEU A 597 -29.18 13.15 -2.44
C LEU A 597 -30.11 12.17 -1.71
N SER A 598 -31.21 12.65 -1.16
CA SER A 598 -32.22 11.78 -0.60
C SER A 598 -33.08 11.14 -1.71
N LEU A 599 -33.54 9.91 -1.47
CA LEU A 599 -34.47 9.24 -2.37
C LEU A 599 -35.89 9.41 -1.86
N GLN A 600 -36.81 9.73 -2.78
CA GLN A 600 -38.23 9.74 -2.52
C GLN A 600 -38.94 8.72 -3.40
N VAL A 601 -39.99 8.14 -2.87
CA VAL A 601 -40.83 7.15 -3.56
C VAL A 601 -42.21 7.73 -3.76
N LYS A 602 -42.75 7.62 -4.96
CA LYS A 602 -44.12 8.03 -5.26
C LYS A 602 -45.08 6.97 -4.76
N ASP A 603 -45.96 7.33 -3.85
CA ASP A 603 -46.94 6.39 -3.31
C ASP A 603 -48.10 6.13 -4.30
N GLY A 604 -48.93 5.10 -4.03
CA GLY A 604 -50.08 4.79 -4.88
C GLY A 604 -51.14 5.89 -5.01
N LYS A 605 -51.04 6.98 -4.25
CA LYS A 605 -51.89 8.18 -4.32
C LYS A 605 -51.20 9.34 -5.08
N GLY A 606 -50.01 9.13 -5.59
CA GLY A 606 -49.24 10.13 -6.33
C GLY A 606 -48.39 11.07 -5.47
N ALA A 607 -48.36 10.90 -4.15
CA ALA A 607 -47.58 11.74 -3.23
C ALA A 607 -46.15 11.20 -3.07
N TRP A 608 -45.15 12.08 -3.05
CA TRP A 608 -43.74 11.76 -2.81
C TRP A 608 -43.45 11.59 -1.32
N ARG A 609 -42.80 10.50 -0.95
CA ARG A 609 -42.44 10.17 0.45
C ARG A 609 -40.95 9.82 0.58
N LYS A 610 -40.31 10.29 1.66
CA LYS A 610 -38.92 10.01 1.97
C LYS A 610 -38.69 8.54 2.47
N SER A 611 -39.75 7.86 2.93
CA SER A 611 -39.70 6.49 3.42
C SER A 611 -40.29 5.51 2.42
N PHE A 612 -39.70 4.32 2.32
CA PHE A 612 -40.24 3.25 1.51
C PHE A 612 -41.64 2.86 2.03
N PRO A 613 -42.63 2.67 1.16
CA PRO A 613 -43.99 2.35 1.58
C PRO A 613 -44.06 1.00 2.32
N LYS A 614 -45.12 0.77 3.09
CA LYS A 614 -45.43 -0.54 3.64
C LYS A 614 -46.12 -1.43 2.60
N PRO A 615 -46.01 -2.77 2.71
CA PRO A 615 -46.70 -3.68 1.80
C PRO A 615 -48.23 -3.48 1.90
N GLY A 616 -48.89 -3.48 0.78
CA GLY A 616 -50.35 -3.43 0.70
C GLY A 616 -51.02 -4.74 1.07
N LYS A 617 -52.31 -4.70 1.38
CA LYS A 617 -53.10 -5.95 1.62
C LYS A 617 -53.07 -6.83 0.36
N GLY A 618 -52.56 -8.07 0.50
CA GLY A 618 -52.48 -9.03 -0.63
C GLY A 618 -51.33 -8.83 -1.59
N GLU A 619 -50.33 -8.03 -1.23
CA GLU A 619 -49.04 -7.98 -1.96
C GLU A 619 -48.15 -9.18 -1.57
N ASP A 620 -47.44 -9.69 -2.58
CA ASP A 620 -46.42 -10.71 -2.39
C ASP A 620 -45.21 -10.11 -1.63
N LEU A 621 -44.89 -10.71 -0.48
CA LEU A 621 -43.85 -10.17 0.39
C LEU A 621 -42.47 -10.34 -0.20
N GLU A 622 -42.19 -11.36 -1.00
CA GLU A 622 -40.84 -11.61 -1.55
C GLU A 622 -40.41 -10.55 -2.59
N PRO A 623 -41.19 -10.23 -3.63
CA PRO A 623 -40.87 -9.12 -4.53
C PRO A 623 -40.82 -7.77 -3.82
N PHE A 624 -41.66 -7.57 -2.79
CA PHE A 624 -41.69 -6.33 -2.02
C PHE A 624 -40.39 -6.13 -1.21
N GLU A 625 -39.94 -7.17 -0.50
CA GLU A 625 -38.66 -7.10 0.26
C GLU A 625 -37.47 -6.96 -0.69
N THR A 626 -37.47 -7.62 -1.83
CA THR A 626 -36.44 -7.45 -2.88
C THR A 626 -36.37 -6.01 -3.34
N ALA A 627 -37.50 -5.39 -3.63
CA ALA A 627 -37.59 -3.99 -4.02
C ALA A 627 -37.11 -3.04 -2.90
N ARG A 628 -37.45 -3.33 -1.64
CA ARG A 628 -36.99 -2.56 -0.49
C ARG A 628 -35.48 -2.62 -0.35
N LEU A 629 -34.87 -3.79 -0.51
CA LEU A 629 -33.42 -3.96 -0.48
C LEU A 629 -32.75 -3.20 -1.63
N GLN A 630 -33.33 -3.23 -2.84
CA GLN A 630 -32.84 -2.47 -3.99
C GLN A 630 -32.91 -0.96 -3.77
N PHE A 631 -33.98 -0.45 -3.16
CA PHE A 631 -34.09 0.96 -2.77
C PHE A 631 -33.00 1.39 -1.78
N MET A 632 -32.71 0.53 -0.79
CA MET A 632 -31.62 0.78 0.17
C MET A 632 -30.24 0.74 -0.49
N ASP A 633 -30.07 -0.15 -1.44
CA ASP A 633 -28.84 -0.27 -2.22
C ASP A 633 -28.60 0.97 -3.07
N TRP A 634 -29.61 1.47 -3.77
CA TRP A 634 -29.52 2.73 -4.52
C TRP A 634 -29.14 3.92 -3.62
N LYS A 635 -29.72 4.00 -2.42
CA LYS A 635 -29.37 5.04 -1.46
C LYS A 635 -27.88 5.02 -1.09
N ASN A 636 -27.34 3.82 -0.88
CA ASN A 636 -25.93 3.64 -0.57
C ASN A 636 -25.03 3.93 -1.79
N GLN A 637 -25.45 3.51 -2.99
CA GLN A 637 -24.73 3.78 -4.24
C GLN A 637 -24.64 5.27 -4.52
N VAL A 638 -25.75 6.02 -4.44
CA VAL A 638 -25.78 7.47 -4.65
C VAL A 638 -24.79 8.17 -3.73
N LYS A 639 -24.83 7.85 -2.44
CA LYS A 639 -23.91 8.41 -1.44
C LYS A 639 -22.44 8.08 -1.78
N THR A 640 -22.15 6.84 -2.10
CA THR A 640 -20.78 6.39 -2.42
C THR A 640 -20.24 7.08 -3.67
N ILE A 641 -21.06 7.20 -4.73
CA ILE A 641 -20.67 7.86 -5.98
C ILE A 641 -20.37 9.35 -5.72
N TYR A 642 -21.26 10.03 -4.98
CA TYR A 642 -21.09 11.44 -4.65
C TYR A 642 -19.82 11.69 -3.83
N GLU A 643 -19.60 10.91 -2.76
CA GLU A 643 -18.41 11.05 -1.90
C GLU A 643 -17.11 10.75 -2.65
N ALA A 644 -17.11 9.74 -3.52
CA ALA A 644 -15.95 9.42 -4.35
C ALA A 644 -15.61 10.56 -5.31
N GLN A 645 -16.64 11.13 -5.98
CA GLN A 645 -16.43 12.24 -6.90
C GLN A 645 -16.02 13.51 -6.18
N PHE A 646 -16.55 13.78 -5.00
CA PHE A 646 -16.14 14.93 -4.17
C PHE A 646 -14.63 14.89 -3.88
N LYS A 647 -14.09 13.74 -3.46
CA LYS A 647 -12.65 13.58 -3.24
C LYS A 647 -11.83 13.79 -4.50
N ARG A 648 -12.33 13.33 -5.66
CA ARG A 648 -11.66 13.57 -6.95
C ARG A 648 -11.62 15.06 -7.28
N LEU A 649 -12.72 15.78 -7.04
CA LEU A 649 -12.79 17.22 -7.29
C LEU A 649 -11.86 18.02 -6.38
N GLU A 650 -11.71 17.65 -5.11
CA GLU A 650 -10.69 18.22 -4.22
C GLU A 650 -9.27 18.05 -4.82
N ARG A 651 -8.99 16.90 -5.42
CA ARG A 651 -7.72 16.64 -6.12
C ARG A 651 -7.60 17.48 -7.40
N VAL A 652 -8.67 17.56 -8.20
CA VAL A 652 -8.70 18.37 -9.42
C VAL A 652 -8.42 19.84 -9.14
N MET A 653 -8.95 20.39 -8.06
CA MET A 653 -8.69 21.77 -7.67
C MET A 653 -7.21 22.03 -7.43
N ARG A 654 -6.45 21.03 -6.94
CA ARG A 654 -4.98 21.13 -6.76
C ARG A 654 -4.22 20.88 -8.05
N THR A 655 -4.61 19.85 -8.81
CA THR A 655 -3.84 19.38 -9.98
C THR A 655 -4.12 20.15 -11.26
N GLY A 656 -5.28 20.82 -11.36
CA GLY A 656 -5.69 21.52 -12.57
C GLY A 656 -6.11 20.63 -13.72
N ARG A 657 -6.42 19.36 -13.45
CA ARG A 657 -6.91 18.45 -14.47
C ARG A 657 -8.16 19.02 -15.16
N CYS A 658 -8.17 18.97 -16.48
CA CYS A 658 -9.28 19.45 -17.31
C CYS A 658 -10.10 18.31 -17.91
N TRP A 659 -11.35 18.60 -18.19
CA TRP A 659 -12.26 17.81 -19.02
C TRP A 659 -12.53 18.51 -20.34
N GLN A 660 -12.75 17.74 -21.40
CA GLN A 660 -13.33 18.26 -22.63
C GLN A 660 -14.84 18.49 -22.42
N LYS A 661 -15.43 19.37 -23.20
CA LYS A 661 -16.85 19.79 -23.07
C LYS A 661 -17.80 18.59 -22.94
N GLU A 662 -17.72 17.62 -23.87
CA GLU A 662 -18.63 16.47 -23.89
C GLU A 662 -18.50 15.59 -22.63
N GLU A 663 -17.26 15.39 -22.14
CA GLU A 663 -17.03 14.61 -20.92
C GLU A 663 -17.56 15.34 -19.70
N TRP A 664 -17.31 16.64 -19.61
CA TRP A 664 -17.79 17.48 -18.52
C TRP A 664 -19.32 17.53 -18.49
N GLU A 665 -19.97 17.76 -19.64
CA GLU A 665 -21.44 17.75 -19.73
C GLU A 665 -22.02 16.38 -19.32
N ARG A 666 -21.43 15.30 -19.80
CA ARG A 666 -21.87 13.94 -19.45
C ARG A 666 -21.79 13.69 -17.96
N LEU A 667 -20.71 14.11 -17.32
CA LEU A 667 -20.47 13.90 -15.89
C LEU A 667 -21.34 14.79 -15.02
N PHE A 668 -21.35 16.08 -15.29
CA PHE A 668 -21.83 17.09 -14.35
C PHE A 668 -23.19 17.68 -14.71
N LEU A 669 -23.58 17.71 -15.99
CA LEU A 669 -24.92 18.19 -16.39
C LEU A 669 -25.92 17.05 -16.62
N LYS A 670 -25.46 15.89 -17.14
CA LYS A 670 -26.34 14.78 -17.51
C LYS A 670 -26.44 13.68 -16.47
N ASN A 671 -25.51 13.64 -15.48
CA ASN A 671 -25.57 12.67 -14.39
C ASN A 671 -26.33 13.24 -13.20
N PRO A 672 -27.52 12.72 -12.87
CA PRO A 672 -28.39 13.29 -11.84
C PRO A 672 -27.79 13.20 -10.42
N ILE A 673 -26.80 12.36 -10.18
CA ILE A 673 -26.11 12.27 -8.88
C ILE A 673 -25.10 13.39 -8.72
N LEU A 674 -24.42 13.77 -9.81
CA LEU A 674 -23.35 14.77 -9.78
C LEU A 674 -23.85 16.19 -10.09
N GLN A 675 -25.00 16.34 -10.75
CA GLN A 675 -25.58 17.63 -11.09
C GLN A 675 -25.74 18.56 -9.85
N PRO A 676 -26.25 18.11 -8.69
CA PRO A 676 -26.31 18.94 -7.49
C PRO A 676 -24.96 19.44 -6.97
N MET A 677 -23.89 18.68 -7.26
CA MET A 677 -22.51 19.09 -6.93
C MET A 677 -22.03 20.16 -7.92
N ALA A 678 -22.33 19.99 -9.21
CA ALA A 678 -21.92 20.92 -10.26
C ALA A 678 -22.47 22.32 -10.07
N HIS A 679 -23.70 22.42 -9.57
CA HIS A 679 -24.36 23.72 -9.26
C HIS A 679 -23.73 24.51 -8.11
N ARG A 680 -22.93 23.80 -7.26
CA ARG A 680 -22.29 24.38 -6.09
C ARG A 680 -20.81 24.69 -6.31
N LEU A 681 -20.35 24.60 -7.56
CA LEU A 681 -18.96 24.75 -7.95
C LEU A 681 -18.79 25.88 -8.98
N ILE A 682 -17.68 26.59 -8.83
CA ILE A 682 -17.22 27.54 -9.82
C ILE A 682 -16.31 26.80 -10.79
N TRP A 683 -16.72 26.77 -12.04
CA TRP A 683 -15.97 26.14 -13.14
C TRP A 683 -15.17 27.19 -13.89
N GLY A 684 -14.00 26.79 -14.38
CA GLY A 684 -13.12 27.64 -15.17
C GLY A 684 -12.94 27.10 -16.58
N LEU A 685 -12.91 28.02 -17.55
CA LEU A 685 -12.41 27.73 -18.88
C LEU A 685 -10.90 28.01 -18.92
N TYR A 686 -10.14 27.03 -19.38
CA TYR A 686 -8.67 27.11 -19.39
C TYR A 686 -8.13 27.08 -20.82
N LYS A 687 -7.10 27.89 -21.05
CA LYS A 687 -6.33 27.86 -22.27
C LYS A 687 -4.83 27.94 -21.92
N ASN A 688 -4.04 26.97 -22.37
CA ASN A 688 -2.63 26.86 -22.00
C ASN A 688 -2.41 26.91 -20.48
N GLU A 689 -3.19 26.16 -19.72
CA GLU A 689 -3.18 26.09 -18.25
C GLU A 689 -3.55 27.40 -17.52
N GLN A 690 -3.94 28.43 -18.23
CA GLN A 690 -4.39 29.69 -17.63
C GLN A 690 -5.90 29.81 -17.64
N LEU A 691 -6.47 30.27 -16.52
CA LEU A 691 -7.88 30.59 -16.39
C LEU A 691 -8.22 31.78 -17.29
N THR A 692 -9.14 31.60 -18.24
CA THR A 692 -9.63 32.67 -19.12
C THR A 692 -10.96 33.23 -18.66
N ASP A 693 -11.88 32.37 -18.24
CA ASP A 693 -13.20 32.72 -17.78
C ASP A 693 -13.67 31.80 -16.65
N ALA A 694 -14.57 32.27 -15.83
CA ALA A 694 -15.19 31.48 -14.77
C ALA A 694 -16.74 31.53 -14.91
N PHE A 695 -17.38 30.38 -14.65
CA PHE A 695 -18.83 30.22 -14.77
C PHE A 695 -19.39 29.24 -13.73
N CYS A 696 -20.70 29.35 -13.47
CA CYS A 696 -21.47 28.38 -12.70
C CYS A 696 -22.59 27.76 -13.55
N CYS A 697 -23.09 26.60 -13.10
CA CYS A 697 -24.23 25.91 -13.69
C CYS A 697 -25.50 26.25 -12.90
N LEU A 698 -26.56 26.60 -13.56
CA LEU A 698 -27.89 26.76 -12.97
C LEU A 698 -28.68 25.43 -12.99
N GLU A 699 -29.77 25.37 -12.22
CA GLU A 699 -30.56 24.13 -12.10
C GLU A 699 -31.19 23.67 -13.43
N ASP A 700 -31.46 24.59 -14.35
CA ASP A 700 -31.97 24.32 -15.69
C ASP A 700 -30.91 23.85 -16.68
N GLY A 701 -29.65 23.80 -16.23
CA GLY A 701 -28.49 23.40 -17.05
C GLY A 701 -27.88 24.56 -17.85
N SER A 702 -28.39 25.78 -17.74
CA SER A 702 -27.75 26.96 -18.32
C SER A 702 -26.51 27.38 -17.54
N LEU A 703 -25.60 28.11 -18.19
CA LEU A 703 -24.36 28.55 -17.60
C LEU A 703 -24.33 30.05 -17.51
N CYS A 704 -23.80 30.61 -16.43
CA CYS A 704 -23.72 32.05 -16.22
C CYS A 704 -22.39 32.45 -15.56
N THR A 705 -22.04 33.73 -15.74
CA THR A 705 -20.92 34.37 -15.05
C THR A 705 -21.37 34.97 -13.71
N ALA A 706 -20.41 35.39 -12.86
CA ALA A 706 -20.73 36.13 -11.62
C ALA A 706 -21.51 37.44 -11.79
N LYS A 707 -21.77 37.89 -13.03
CA LYS A 707 -22.56 39.08 -13.37
C LYS A 707 -23.89 38.71 -14.03
N ASP A 708 -24.34 37.46 -13.86
CA ASP A 708 -25.59 36.93 -14.47
C ASP A 708 -25.62 36.94 -16.00
N ASN A 709 -24.49 37.10 -16.65
CA ASN A 709 -24.43 36.99 -18.09
C ASN A 709 -24.44 35.53 -18.53
N ALA A 710 -25.27 35.20 -19.52
CA ALA A 710 -25.26 33.85 -20.10
C ALA A 710 -23.86 33.48 -20.63
N PHE A 711 -23.40 32.29 -20.30
CA PHE A 711 -22.10 31.79 -20.69
C PHE A 711 -22.24 30.62 -21.68
N LEU A 712 -21.53 30.71 -22.79
CA LEU A 712 -21.52 29.65 -23.82
C LEU A 712 -20.15 28.97 -23.86
N LEU A 713 -20.13 27.68 -23.70
CA LEU A 713 -18.91 26.87 -23.81
C LEU A 713 -18.50 26.74 -25.27
N PRO A 714 -17.21 27.05 -25.61
CA PRO A 714 -16.65 26.71 -26.90
C PRO A 714 -16.62 25.19 -27.12
N GLU A 715 -16.65 24.74 -28.39
CA GLU A 715 -16.60 23.32 -28.73
C GLU A 715 -15.34 22.60 -28.17
N ASN A 716 -14.16 23.24 -28.21
CA ASN A 716 -12.91 22.72 -27.69
C ASN A 716 -12.61 23.24 -26.29
N ALA A 717 -13.64 23.42 -25.43
CA ALA A 717 -13.47 23.91 -24.09
C ALA A 717 -12.69 22.93 -23.22
N CYS A 718 -11.61 23.43 -22.59
CA CYS A 718 -10.91 22.74 -21.51
C CYS A 718 -11.45 23.28 -20.19
N ILE A 719 -12.19 22.46 -19.46
CA ILE A 719 -12.93 22.87 -18.27
C ILE A 719 -12.30 22.24 -17.03
N SER A 720 -12.05 23.02 -16.00
CA SER A 720 -11.55 22.55 -14.70
C SER A 720 -12.23 23.30 -13.56
N LEU A 721 -11.94 22.90 -12.32
CA LEU A 721 -12.34 23.69 -11.16
C LEU A 721 -11.44 24.91 -11.00
N VAL A 722 -12.05 26.04 -10.67
CA VAL A 722 -11.31 27.26 -10.33
C VAL A 722 -10.65 27.07 -8.97
N CYS A 723 -9.35 27.36 -8.88
CA CYS A 723 -8.62 27.38 -7.63
C CYS A 723 -8.62 28.81 -7.06
N PRO A 724 -8.74 29.01 -5.74
CA PRO A 724 -8.79 30.35 -5.12
C PRO A 724 -7.60 31.25 -5.49
N VAL A 725 -6.43 30.69 -5.75
CA VAL A 725 -5.21 31.43 -6.11
C VAL A 725 -5.28 32.05 -7.51
N GLU A 726 -6.21 31.58 -8.35
CA GLU A 726 -6.42 32.07 -9.72
C GLU A 726 -7.43 33.25 -9.80
N LEU A 727 -8.16 33.50 -8.70
CA LEU A 727 -9.11 34.57 -8.62
C LEU A 727 -8.54 35.76 -7.84
N SER A 728 -8.72 36.96 -8.36
CA SER A 728 -8.49 38.16 -7.56
C SER A 728 -9.49 38.26 -6.40
N TYR A 729 -9.18 39.11 -5.41
CA TYR A 729 -10.07 39.32 -4.29
C TYR A 729 -11.48 39.75 -4.78
N GLU A 730 -11.53 40.69 -5.72
CA GLU A 730 -12.79 41.23 -6.27
C GLU A 730 -13.62 40.17 -6.98
N HIS A 731 -12.95 39.25 -7.75
CA HIS A 731 -13.63 38.14 -8.41
C HIS A 731 -14.18 37.13 -7.40
N ARG A 732 -13.45 36.83 -6.31
CA ARG A 732 -13.95 35.95 -5.25
C ARG A 732 -15.15 36.52 -4.52
N GLU A 733 -15.12 37.85 -4.22
CA GLU A 733 -16.25 38.53 -3.59
C GLU A 733 -17.47 38.57 -4.52
N ALA A 734 -17.27 38.83 -5.83
CA ALA A 734 -18.35 38.77 -6.80
C ALA A 734 -19.03 37.40 -6.85
N TRP A 735 -18.23 36.31 -6.85
CA TRP A 735 -18.77 34.95 -6.79
C TRP A 735 -19.44 34.64 -5.46
N ARG A 736 -18.93 35.15 -4.33
CA ARG A 736 -19.54 34.97 -3.03
C ARG A 736 -20.92 35.63 -2.99
N GLN A 737 -20.98 36.88 -3.42
CA GLN A 737 -22.25 37.62 -3.49
C GLN A 737 -23.25 36.92 -4.44
N TRP A 738 -22.78 36.47 -5.60
CA TRP A 738 -23.64 35.77 -6.56
C TRP A 738 -24.22 34.47 -5.95
N MET A 739 -23.41 33.67 -5.23
CA MET A 739 -23.88 32.45 -4.57
C MET A 739 -24.87 32.76 -3.42
N GLU A 740 -24.63 33.84 -2.68
CA GLU A 740 -25.57 34.31 -1.64
C GLU A 740 -26.89 34.73 -2.24
N ASP A 741 -26.87 35.48 -3.33
CA ASP A 741 -28.09 35.98 -4.03
C ASP A 741 -28.93 34.81 -4.58
N TYR A 742 -28.31 33.73 -4.98
CA TYR A 742 -28.98 32.50 -5.45
C TYR A 742 -29.24 31.47 -4.35
N GLU A 743 -28.92 31.76 -3.09
CA GLU A 743 -29.03 30.84 -1.93
C GLU A 743 -28.25 29.54 -2.14
N ILE A 744 -27.14 29.58 -2.89
CA ILE A 744 -26.29 28.44 -3.16
C ILE A 744 -25.20 28.34 -2.06
N LEU A 745 -25.18 27.24 -1.35
CA LEU A 745 -24.09 26.95 -0.41
C LEU A 745 -22.88 26.40 -1.18
N PRO A 746 -21.79 27.17 -1.32
CA PRO A 746 -20.61 26.72 -2.06
C PRO A 746 -20.00 25.50 -1.41
N LEU A 747 -19.35 24.69 -2.22
CA LEU A 747 -18.51 23.63 -1.66
C LEU A 747 -17.24 24.22 -1.02
N PRO A 748 -16.75 23.66 0.10
CA PRO A 748 -15.59 24.18 0.80
C PRO A 748 -14.37 24.32 -0.13
N GLY A 749 -13.63 25.39 0.04
CA GLY A 749 -12.31 25.56 -0.56
C GLY A 749 -12.23 26.57 -1.71
N GLN A 750 -13.26 26.75 -2.56
CA GLN A 750 -13.14 27.58 -3.76
C GLN A 750 -13.19 29.09 -3.52
N LEU A 751 -13.94 29.55 -2.53
CA LEU A 751 -14.11 30.97 -2.19
C LEU A 751 -13.32 31.43 -0.97
N GLU A 752 -12.57 30.51 -0.37
CA GLU A 752 -11.70 30.85 0.75
C GLU A 752 -10.46 31.62 0.28
N ALA A 753 -9.82 32.33 1.22
CA ALA A 753 -8.57 33.01 0.90
C ALA A 753 -7.50 32.01 0.44
N PRO A 754 -6.76 32.26 -0.65
CA PRO A 754 -5.70 31.39 -1.07
C PRO A 754 -4.59 31.35 -0.03
N LEU A 755 -4.08 30.18 0.24
CA LEU A 755 -2.86 30.05 1.02
C LEU A 755 -1.65 30.20 0.10
N THR A 756 -0.84 31.21 0.38
CA THR A 756 0.42 31.50 -0.33
C THR A 756 1.55 31.60 0.66
N LEU A 757 2.75 31.37 0.20
CA LEU A 757 3.97 31.49 1.02
C LEU A 757 4.55 32.88 0.88
N SER A 758 4.87 33.50 2.01
CA SER A 758 5.71 34.72 2.03
C SER A 758 7.18 34.29 2.01
N PRO A 759 8.10 35.17 1.51
CA PRO A 759 9.54 34.86 1.50
C PRO A 759 10.09 34.50 2.89
N GLU A 760 9.53 35.06 3.96
CA GLU A 760 9.92 34.81 5.35
C GLU A 760 9.57 33.40 5.84
N GLN A 761 8.65 32.71 5.15
CA GLN A 761 8.21 31.37 5.45
C GLN A 761 9.02 30.29 4.71
N ILE A 762 9.99 30.69 3.92
CA ILE A 762 10.87 29.82 3.17
C ILE A 762 12.28 29.97 3.74
N ALA A 763 12.97 28.87 3.96
CA ALA A 763 14.35 28.88 4.45
C ALA A 763 15.32 29.55 3.42
N PRO A 764 16.51 29.98 3.86
CA PRO A 764 17.49 30.63 2.98
C PRO A 764 17.93 29.77 1.78
N ASP A 765 17.75 28.46 1.84
CA ASP A 765 18.03 27.53 0.71
C ASP A 765 16.95 27.58 -0.39
N GLY A 766 15.87 28.32 -0.19
CA GLY A 766 14.76 28.48 -1.13
C GLY A 766 13.82 27.27 -1.26
N LYS A 767 14.03 26.20 -0.49
CA LYS A 767 13.33 24.92 -0.66
C LYS A 767 12.53 24.49 0.58
N HIS A 768 13.10 24.62 1.77
CA HIS A 768 12.45 24.19 3.01
C HIS A 768 11.44 25.22 3.51
N LEU A 769 10.30 24.73 3.99
CA LEU A 769 9.21 25.57 4.50
C LEU A 769 9.34 25.74 6.02
N LEU A 770 9.48 26.99 6.46
CA LEU A 770 9.55 27.34 7.88
C LEU A 770 8.18 27.40 8.57
N LEU A 771 7.09 27.45 7.79
CA LEU A 771 5.74 27.67 8.28
C LEU A 771 5.28 26.67 9.34
N TRP A 772 5.74 25.43 9.26
CA TRP A 772 5.38 24.35 10.19
C TRP A 772 6.54 23.86 11.04
N THR A 773 7.77 24.28 10.75
CA THR A 773 8.96 23.86 11.51
C THR A 773 8.83 24.26 12.98
N GLY A 774 9.03 23.30 13.88
CA GLY A 774 8.87 23.50 15.32
C GLY A 774 7.43 23.48 15.85
N LYS A 775 6.41 23.40 14.98
CA LYS A 775 5.03 23.27 15.43
C LYS A 775 4.72 21.86 15.92
N GLN A 776 3.93 21.77 16.98
CA GLN A 776 3.44 20.51 17.50
C GLN A 776 2.20 20.04 16.76
N SER A 777 2.17 18.75 16.42
CA SER A 777 1.03 18.04 15.88
C SER A 777 0.83 16.73 16.64
N SER A 778 0.03 15.82 16.15
CA SER A 778 -0.09 14.47 16.73
C SER A 778 0.16 13.38 15.67
N THR A 779 0.64 12.24 16.13
CA THR A 779 0.82 11.06 15.26
C THR A 779 -0.46 10.69 14.51
N GLY A 780 -1.63 10.80 15.15
CA GLY A 780 -2.93 10.55 14.52
C GLY A 780 -3.24 11.52 13.37
N ARG A 781 -2.86 12.78 13.48
CA ARG A 781 -3.01 13.78 12.42
C ARG A 781 -2.06 13.52 11.25
N LEU A 782 -0.82 13.15 11.53
CA LEU A 782 0.12 12.72 10.49
C LEU A 782 -0.36 11.46 9.78
N GLN A 783 -0.88 10.47 10.51
CA GLN A 783 -1.48 9.28 9.90
C GLN A 783 -2.72 9.61 9.05
N ALA A 784 -3.44 10.69 9.34
CA ALA A 784 -4.55 11.14 8.52
C ALA A 784 -4.10 11.56 7.11
N LEU A 785 -2.86 12.02 6.93
CA LEU A 785 -2.27 12.27 5.60
C LEU A 785 -2.23 10.99 4.77
N GLN A 786 -1.84 9.87 5.37
CA GLN A 786 -1.86 8.57 4.68
C GLN A 786 -3.30 8.07 4.45
N THR A 787 -4.11 8.09 5.48
CA THR A 787 -5.43 7.45 5.43
C THR A 787 -6.45 8.24 4.63
N ARG A 788 -6.38 9.57 4.67
CA ARG A 788 -7.33 10.46 3.99
C ARG A 788 -6.85 10.86 2.59
N TYR A 789 -5.55 11.14 2.42
CA TYR A 789 -4.99 11.69 1.18
C TYR A 789 -4.03 10.76 0.46
N GLY A 790 -3.75 9.59 1.03
CA GLY A 790 -2.93 8.58 0.37
C GLY A 790 -1.43 8.88 0.40
N ALA A 791 -0.96 9.68 1.36
CA ALA A 791 0.45 9.95 1.53
C ALA A 791 1.26 8.66 1.74
N ILE A 792 2.43 8.61 1.15
CA ILE A 792 3.37 7.49 1.25
C ILE A 792 4.19 7.68 2.54
N PRO A 793 4.23 6.71 3.45
CA PRO A 793 5.11 6.78 4.61
C PRO A 793 6.58 6.85 4.16
N LYS A 794 7.34 7.74 4.77
CA LYS A 794 8.81 7.85 4.68
C LYS A 794 9.37 7.73 6.09
N ASP A 795 10.69 7.63 6.26
CA ASP A 795 11.36 7.29 7.53
C ASP A 795 10.78 8.00 8.77
N ASN A 796 10.68 9.32 8.76
CA ASN A 796 10.11 10.11 9.86
C ASN A 796 8.96 11.01 9.37
N GLY A 797 8.24 10.63 8.31
CA GLY A 797 7.27 11.53 7.72
C GLY A 797 6.34 10.90 6.69
N TYR A 798 5.77 11.76 5.89
CA TYR A 798 4.82 11.38 4.85
C TYR A 798 5.07 12.18 3.58
N LEU A 799 5.04 11.50 2.45
CA LEU A 799 5.16 12.07 1.12
C LEU A 799 3.80 12.05 0.41
N LEU A 800 3.32 13.22 0.06
CA LEU A 800 2.16 13.41 -0.81
C LEU A 800 2.66 13.67 -2.24
N MET A 801 2.39 12.77 -3.18
CA MET A 801 2.77 12.93 -4.59
C MET A 801 1.53 13.04 -5.48
N GLU A 802 1.62 13.94 -6.46
CA GLU A 802 0.71 14.01 -7.61
C GLU A 802 1.50 13.76 -8.89
N GLU A 803 1.12 12.69 -9.58
CA GLU A 803 1.83 12.21 -10.76
C GLU A 803 1.97 13.30 -11.84
N GLY A 804 3.18 13.47 -12.35
CA GLY A 804 3.49 14.46 -13.39
C GLY A 804 3.61 15.91 -12.90
N ILE A 805 3.33 16.20 -11.63
CA ILE A 805 3.40 17.56 -11.06
C ILE A 805 4.52 17.67 -10.04
N GLY A 806 4.46 16.87 -9.00
CA GLY A 806 5.40 16.91 -7.88
C GLY A 806 4.76 16.49 -6.57
N GLY A 807 5.40 16.82 -5.46
CA GLY A 807 4.96 16.38 -4.15
C GLY A 807 5.28 17.34 -3.03
N LEU A 808 4.87 16.93 -1.82
CA LEU A 808 5.20 17.59 -0.58
C LEU A 808 5.61 16.53 0.43
N LEU A 809 6.86 16.59 0.88
CA LEU A 809 7.41 15.78 1.95
C LEU A 809 7.26 16.53 3.27
N ILE A 810 6.74 15.85 4.30
CA ILE A 810 6.62 16.38 5.65
C ILE A 810 7.31 15.39 6.56
N CYS A 811 8.31 15.87 7.31
CA CYS A 811 9.02 15.10 8.30
C CYS A 811 8.72 15.64 9.70
N ALA A 812 8.58 14.74 10.65
CA ALA A 812 8.53 15.05 12.06
C ALA A 812 9.84 14.62 12.74
N GLU A 813 10.05 15.01 13.99
CA GLU A 813 11.05 14.39 14.85
C GLU A 813 10.79 12.89 14.94
N GLU A 814 11.83 12.10 15.27
CA GLU A 814 11.70 10.64 15.35
C GLU A 814 10.45 10.23 16.12
N ILE A 815 9.53 9.57 15.41
CA ILE A 815 8.28 9.06 15.99
C ILE A 815 8.49 7.58 16.23
N PRO A 816 8.56 7.11 17.48
CA PRO A 816 8.51 5.69 17.77
C PRO A 816 7.23 5.10 17.16
N TRP A 817 7.34 3.96 16.51
CA TRP A 817 6.25 3.34 15.73
C TRP A 817 4.97 3.02 16.53
N ASP A 818 5.06 2.95 17.87
CA ASP A 818 3.95 2.73 18.80
C ASP A 818 3.56 4.01 19.58
N TYR A 819 4.16 5.16 19.25
CA TYR A 819 3.90 6.42 19.94
C TYR A 819 2.63 7.09 19.43
N HIS A 820 1.72 7.42 20.33
CA HIS A 820 0.43 8.07 20.03
C HIS A 820 0.33 9.48 20.66
N GLY A 821 1.44 10.15 20.85
CA GLY A 821 1.54 11.45 21.50
C GLY A 821 1.74 12.65 20.53
N PRO A 822 2.03 13.83 21.09
CA PRO A 822 2.41 15.00 20.31
C PRO A 822 3.76 14.79 19.64
N VAL A 823 3.90 15.27 18.41
CA VAL A 823 5.12 15.21 17.61
C VAL A 823 5.46 16.61 17.12
N CYS A 824 6.73 16.94 17.09
CA CYS A 824 7.22 18.20 16.55
C CYS A 824 7.51 18.04 15.05
N LEU A 825 6.99 18.94 14.24
CA LEU A 825 7.27 18.97 12.81
C LEU A 825 8.65 19.57 12.57
N LYS A 826 9.51 18.82 11.90
CA LYS A 826 10.90 19.18 11.68
C LYS A 826 11.10 19.86 10.33
N GLU A 827 10.47 19.34 9.30
CA GLU A 827 10.73 19.73 7.93
C GLU A 827 9.48 19.59 7.07
N ALA A 828 9.28 20.53 6.16
CA ALA A 828 8.35 20.41 5.06
C ALA A 828 9.05 20.93 3.79
N VAL A 829 9.04 20.16 2.70
CA VAL A 829 9.72 20.51 1.46
C VAL A 829 8.92 20.06 0.25
N PHE A 830 8.81 20.95 -0.75
CA PHE A 830 8.23 20.59 -2.03
C PHE A 830 9.23 19.80 -2.88
N LEU A 831 8.71 18.83 -3.63
CA LEU A 831 9.47 17.98 -4.53
C LEU A 831 8.93 18.14 -5.95
N ASN A 832 9.82 18.08 -6.94
CA ASN A 832 9.43 18.01 -8.35
C ASN A 832 8.89 16.61 -8.72
N ALA A 833 8.53 16.40 -9.98
CA ALA A 833 8.04 15.12 -10.49
C ALA A 833 9.08 13.97 -10.39
N ALA A 834 10.38 14.29 -10.24
CA ALA A 834 11.46 13.32 -10.03
C ALA A 834 11.76 13.06 -8.54
N GLU A 835 10.88 13.48 -7.63
CA GLU A 835 11.04 13.41 -6.16
C GLU A 835 12.27 14.18 -5.63
N GLU A 836 12.76 15.20 -6.34
CA GLU A 836 13.87 16.02 -5.88
C GLU A 836 13.37 17.33 -5.24
N PRO A 837 14.01 17.80 -4.13
CA PRO A 837 13.65 19.05 -3.49
C PRO A 837 13.71 20.25 -4.45
N CYS A 838 12.62 20.99 -4.57
CA CYS A 838 12.52 22.15 -5.44
C CYS A 838 11.90 23.35 -4.72
N PRO A 839 12.18 24.60 -5.20
CA PRO A 839 11.49 25.76 -4.69
C PRO A 839 9.98 25.71 -4.98
N PRO A 840 9.12 26.27 -4.11
CA PRO A 840 7.66 26.25 -4.31
C PRO A 840 7.21 26.94 -5.62
N ASP A 841 7.95 27.96 -6.09
CA ASP A 841 7.66 28.70 -7.32
C ASP A 841 7.99 27.90 -8.60
N ALA A 842 8.73 26.81 -8.50
CA ALA A 842 8.95 25.87 -9.59
C ALA A 842 7.71 24.97 -9.87
N LEU A 843 6.70 25.02 -9.01
CA LEU A 843 5.49 24.21 -9.11
C LEU A 843 4.27 25.11 -9.42
N PRO A 844 3.20 24.55 -10.02
CA PRO A 844 1.98 25.30 -10.28
C PRO A 844 1.41 25.94 -9.00
N ALA A 845 1.07 27.22 -9.03
CA ALA A 845 0.60 27.97 -7.86
C ALA A 845 -0.64 27.32 -7.20
N ARG A 846 -1.53 26.72 -8.00
CA ARG A 846 -2.69 25.98 -7.52
C ARG A 846 -2.32 24.73 -6.75
N PHE A 847 -1.26 24.02 -7.19
CA PHE A 847 -0.74 22.84 -6.50
C PHE A 847 -0.16 23.24 -5.15
N VAL A 848 0.69 24.25 -5.12
CA VAL A 848 1.30 24.77 -3.88
C VAL A 848 0.20 25.21 -2.91
N SER A 849 -0.72 26.08 -3.33
CA SER A 849 -1.81 26.57 -2.47
C SER A 849 -2.71 25.44 -1.96
N GLY A 850 -3.00 24.45 -2.80
CA GLY A 850 -3.79 23.28 -2.43
C GLY A 850 -3.11 22.37 -1.41
N MET A 851 -1.79 22.16 -1.54
CA MET A 851 -1.00 21.38 -0.58
C MET A 851 -0.88 22.11 0.76
N LEU A 852 -0.66 23.44 0.75
CA LEU A 852 -0.64 24.24 1.96
C LEU A 852 -1.96 24.16 2.74
N ARG A 853 -3.09 24.24 2.03
CA ARG A 853 -4.42 24.10 2.64
C ARG A 853 -4.62 22.73 3.28
N LEU A 854 -4.25 21.68 2.55
CA LEU A 854 -4.34 20.30 3.03
C LEU A 854 -3.54 20.10 4.32
N LEU A 855 -2.34 20.68 4.38
CA LEU A 855 -1.50 20.64 5.58
C LEU A 855 -2.14 21.42 6.74
N ASP A 856 -2.63 22.61 6.48
CA ASP A 856 -3.26 23.45 7.52
C ASP A 856 -4.47 22.74 8.13
N GLU A 857 -5.32 22.16 7.29
CA GLU A 857 -6.45 21.35 7.76
C GLU A 857 -6.05 20.10 8.55
N CYS A 858 -4.99 19.41 8.14
CA CYS A 858 -4.56 18.20 8.81
C CYS A 858 -3.75 18.44 10.07
N LEU A 859 -2.92 19.47 10.09
CA LEU A 859 -1.93 19.64 11.15
C LEU A 859 -2.30 20.72 12.18
N CYS A 860 -3.14 21.71 11.78
CA CYS A 860 -3.40 22.88 12.60
C CYS A 860 -4.84 22.93 13.17
N LYS A 861 -5.81 22.27 12.55
CA LYS A 861 -7.20 22.15 13.04
C LYS A 861 -7.41 20.81 13.77
#